data_4b9503b241ba707d1e3471b1329f3f24
#
_entry.id   4b9503b241ba707d1e3471b1329f3f24
#
_cell.length_a   1.000
_cell.length_b   1.000
_cell.length_c   1.000
_cell.angle_alpha   90.00
_cell.angle_beta   90.00
_cell.angle_gamma   90.00
#
_symmetry.space_group_name_H-M   'P 1'
#
loop_
_entity.id
_entity.type
_entity.pdbx_description
1 polymer ?
#
loop_
_entity_poly.entity_id
_entity_poly.type
_entity_poly.pdbx_seq_one_letter_code
_entity_poly.pdbx_strand_id
1 'polypeptide(L)'
;MAAFFSNQLDFIFFFYGLAFLLLGAVCFAIARGGAKNMPWAVLGTFSVLHGASEWLDLIALIVGDTAAFAIGRTGLMTLSFVFLLEFARLEAVRLALQVPGRWIYGPLLLLVAFGFHLAGLNGANALARYVLGAPGAAATAAVLALHANGASPIERRWIYGAVLGFALYGVAAGLIVPPTPAWAGDFFNYDYFAQLTGTPIQFVRGVLACFIAFSIWAFWGQRLVTDIASARYTIFLRKQFVLTLAAMGAILVFGWMLTQYLGGIYQQNVQEEAVGDLELISSRLAVETATVDGMVKAMAGSRVVAVTLGANGKPDDERVTAVLRLDTEASGARAGYILDRTGKVVASTNRGGPAGVGGELSAAGYFIVSRSGETGHQYAIDPGSKDRLYYASMPVRDEAGSLIGVAVLEKSLDSFEVDLKNFDRSFALIDPNGVVTVTNRPELRFTMLWPLPSDVRQSLFKQYGAIEAAPLMQREVIGAAWLKIDGAHVYVQRRAVDRYGWSLVTWKAPEGIFASRVLGIIITLQMAMMALVYLVGRERWIHDNVQLEKRLELEELARNLDFRAATDPLTGLYNRRKFNRELATEILRAQRYKTPLSLVLYDVDHFKHINDSLGHQAGDKVLTALSRFVSAHIRNSDVLARWGGEEFVILTPACNGPVACQLAGNLKDAIAALAIGEAGTVTCSFGVAQYEDGDTAETLIARADEALYRAKINGRNRVELAPPATVAAPDLQPAL
;
A
#
# COMPACT_ATOMS: atom_id res chain seq x y z
N MET A 1 -25.17 10.26 -2.66
CA MET A 1 -24.01 9.38 -2.91
C MET A 1 -22.91 10.11 -3.68
N ALA A 2 -23.20 10.78 -4.79
CA ALA A 2 -22.17 11.49 -5.57
C ALA A 2 -21.35 12.49 -4.74
N ALA A 3 -21.99 13.34 -3.93
CA ALA A 3 -21.32 14.29 -3.04
C ALA A 3 -20.45 13.62 -1.95
N PHE A 4 -20.83 12.43 -1.49
CA PHE A 4 -20.04 11.66 -0.54
C PHE A 4 -18.72 11.19 -1.18
N PHE A 5 -18.78 10.58 -2.36
CA PHE A 5 -17.58 10.07 -3.04
C PHE A 5 -16.69 11.18 -3.59
N SER A 6 -17.24 12.34 -4.01
CA SER A 6 -16.43 13.47 -4.49
C SER A 6 -15.51 14.03 -3.39
N ASN A 7 -15.95 13.95 -2.13
CA ASN A 7 -15.15 14.37 -0.97
C ASN A 7 -14.14 13.29 -0.50
N GLN A 8 -14.11 12.12 -1.16
CA GLN A 8 -13.27 10.98 -0.80
C GLN A 8 -12.27 10.59 -1.89
N LEU A 9 -12.10 11.41 -2.91
CA LEU A 9 -11.25 11.08 -4.05
C LEU A 9 -9.81 10.77 -3.65
N ASP A 10 -9.27 11.46 -2.64
CA ASP A 10 -7.94 11.22 -2.09
C ASP A 10 -7.78 9.79 -1.55
N PHE A 11 -8.73 9.34 -0.72
CA PHE A 11 -8.72 7.97 -0.19
C PHE A 11 -9.00 6.93 -1.28
N ILE A 12 -9.81 7.25 -2.27
CA ILE A 12 -10.12 6.37 -3.41
C ILE A 12 -8.89 6.15 -4.28
N PHE A 13 -8.13 7.19 -4.60
CA PHE A 13 -6.86 7.05 -5.33
C PHE A 13 -5.81 6.29 -4.53
N PHE A 14 -5.73 6.54 -3.21
CA PHE A 14 -4.89 5.76 -2.31
C PHE A 14 -5.24 4.27 -2.35
N PHE A 15 -6.53 3.93 -2.16
CA PHE A 15 -7.04 2.56 -2.21
C PHE A 15 -6.74 1.89 -3.56
N TYR A 16 -6.98 2.60 -4.65
CA TYR A 16 -6.78 2.10 -6.00
C TYR A 16 -5.31 1.78 -6.27
N GLY A 17 -4.39 2.68 -5.94
CA GLY A 17 -2.95 2.43 -6.05
C GLY A 17 -2.48 1.28 -5.16
N LEU A 18 -2.96 1.20 -3.90
CA LEU A 18 -2.64 0.11 -2.98
C LEU A 18 -3.10 -1.25 -3.51
N ALA A 19 -4.30 -1.33 -4.12
CA ALA A 19 -4.82 -2.56 -4.72
C ALA A 19 -3.90 -3.11 -5.81
N PHE A 20 -3.35 -2.23 -6.66
CA PHE A 20 -2.37 -2.62 -7.68
C PHE A 20 -1.01 -3.00 -7.10
N LEU A 21 -0.54 -2.32 -6.07
CA LEU A 21 0.70 -2.73 -5.38
C LEU A 21 0.57 -4.11 -4.74
N LEU A 22 -0.60 -4.43 -4.16
CA LEU A 22 -0.89 -5.76 -3.63
C LEU A 22 -0.90 -6.81 -4.76
N LEU A 23 -1.53 -6.51 -5.90
CA LEU A 23 -1.48 -7.37 -7.07
C LEU A 23 -0.04 -7.61 -7.54
N GLY A 24 0.78 -6.56 -7.57
CA GLY A 24 2.20 -6.64 -7.90
C GLY A 24 2.97 -7.54 -6.94
N ALA A 25 2.76 -7.38 -5.63
CA ALA A 25 3.38 -8.21 -4.60
C ALA A 25 3.03 -9.69 -4.76
N VAL A 26 1.77 -10.01 -5.04
CA VAL A 26 1.31 -11.38 -5.32
C VAL A 26 2.02 -11.94 -6.56
N CYS A 27 2.06 -11.20 -7.66
CA CYS A 27 2.70 -11.64 -8.90
C CYS A 27 4.22 -11.88 -8.72
N PHE A 28 4.93 -11.02 -7.98
CA PHE A 28 6.34 -11.22 -7.69
C PHE A 28 6.58 -12.39 -6.73
N ALA A 29 5.70 -12.63 -5.77
CA ALA A 29 5.77 -13.81 -4.89
C ALA A 29 5.66 -15.10 -5.71
N ILE A 30 4.70 -15.18 -6.64
CA ILE A 30 4.52 -16.31 -7.55
C ILE A 30 5.76 -16.50 -8.44
N ALA A 31 6.29 -15.42 -9.02
CA ALA A 31 7.47 -15.46 -9.88
C ALA A 31 8.71 -16.03 -9.16
N ARG A 32 8.91 -15.69 -7.87
CA ARG A 32 10.00 -16.20 -7.04
C ARG A 32 9.79 -17.65 -6.58
N GLY A 33 8.54 -18.07 -6.40
CA GLY A 33 8.18 -19.43 -5.98
C GLY A 33 8.44 -20.52 -7.02
N GLY A 34 9.13 -20.22 -8.13
CA GLY A 34 9.53 -21.19 -9.15
C GLY A 34 8.42 -21.60 -10.13
N ALA A 35 7.29 -20.92 -10.13
CA ALA A 35 6.22 -21.10 -11.12
C ALA A 35 6.67 -20.57 -12.48
N LYS A 36 7.54 -21.32 -13.18
CA LYS A 36 8.13 -20.95 -14.47
C LYS A 36 7.14 -20.91 -15.64
N ASN A 37 5.87 -21.20 -15.39
CA ASN A 37 4.87 -21.43 -16.45
C ASN A 37 4.26 -20.16 -17.04
N MET A 38 4.40 -18.98 -16.39
CA MET A 38 3.87 -17.70 -16.86
C MET A 38 4.83 -16.55 -16.50
N PRO A 39 4.84 -15.43 -17.25
CA PRO A 39 5.73 -14.28 -16.99
C PRO A 39 5.21 -13.38 -15.86
N TRP A 40 4.92 -13.94 -14.69
CA TRP A 40 4.34 -13.24 -13.53
C TRP A 40 5.08 -11.95 -13.13
N ALA A 41 6.41 -11.93 -13.28
CA ALA A 41 7.19 -10.73 -12.99
C ALA A 41 6.79 -9.54 -13.87
N VAL A 42 6.43 -9.77 -15.13
CA VAL A 42 5.99 -8.73 -16.07
C VAL A 42 4.64 -8.17 -15.65
N LEU A 43 3.70 -9.03 -15.24
CA LEU A 43 2.41 -8.61 -14.69
C LEU A 43 2.59 -7.86 -13.35
N GLY A 44 3.55 -8.31 -12.53
CA GLY A 44 3.92 -7.60 -11.30
C GLY A 44 4.47 -6.20 -11.58
N THR A 45 5.31 -6.06 -12.61
CA THR A 45 5.84 -4.75 -13.03
C THR A 45 4.74 -3.82 -13.54
N PHE A 46 3.82 -4.32 -14.37
CA PHE A 46 2.60 -3.57 -14.74
C PHE A 46 1.89 -3.04 -13.50
N SER A 47 1.62 -3.93 -12.55
CA SER A 47 0.81 -3.60 -11.36
C SER A 47 1.49 -2.53 -10.50
N VAL A 48 2.80 -2.63 -10.27
CA VAL A 48 3.53 -1.64 -9.48
C VAL A 48 3.59 -0.27 -10.18
N LEU A 49 3.89 -0.24 -11.48
CA LEU A 49 3.93 1.01 -12.25
C LEU A 49 2.54 1.67 -12.32
N HIS A 50 1.49 0.86 -12.50
CA HIS A 50 0.12 1.38 -12.55
C HIS A 50 -0.34 1.91 -11.19
N GLY A 51 -0.07 1.18 -10.11
CA GLY A 51 -0.35 1.66 -8.75
C GLY A 51 0.40 2.95 -8.41
N ALA A 52 1.66 3.06 -8.83
CA ALA A 52 2.45 4.27 -8.66
C ALA A 52 1.85 5.45 -9.46
N SER A 53 1.35 5.23 -10.69
CA SER A 53 0.70 6.30 -11.47
C SER A 53 -0.56 6.82 -10.80
N GLU A 54 -1.36 5.96 -10.15
CA GLU A 54 -2.55 6.37 -9.41
C GLU A 54 -2.20 7.16 -8.13
N TRP A 55 -1.07 6.84 -7.48
CA TRP A 55 -0.57 7.64 -6.37
C TRP A 55 0.02 9.00 -6.80
N LEU A 56 0.54 9.10 -8.03
CA LEU A 56 0.87 10.41 -8.60
C LEU A 56 -0.40 11.24 -8.86
N ASP A 57 -1.52 10.62 -9.26
CA ASP A 57 -2.81 11.30 -9.36
C ASP A 57 -3.30 11.79 -7.99
N LEU A 58 -3.11 11.01 -6.92
CA LEU A 58 -3.35 11.43 -5.53
C LEU A 58 -2.49 12.66 -5.16
N ILE A 59 -1.20 12.62 -5.48
CA ILE A 59 -0.28 13.74 -5.20
C ILE A 59 -0.71 15.00 -5.97
N ALA A 60 -1.14 14.86 -7.24
CA ALA A 60 -1.67 15.97 -8.02
C ALA A 60 -2.89 16.64 -7.39
N LEU A 61 -3.77 15.84 -6.76
CA LEU A 61 -4.92 16.38 -6.01
C LEU A 61 -4.52 17.19 -4.77
N ILE A 62 -3.37 16.87 -4.16
CA ILE A 62 -2.92 17.47 -2.89
C ILE A 62 -2.06 18.70 -3.12
N VAL A 63 -1.06 18.59 -4.00
CA VAL A 63 -0.02 19.61 -4.20
C VAL A 63 -0.35 20.55 -5.37
N GLY A 64 -1.31 20.15 -6.20
CA GLY A 64 -1.59 20.81 -7.48
C GLY A 64 -0.86 20.12 -8.64
N ASP A 65 -1.31 20.38 -9.84
CA ASP A 65 -0.85 19.72 -11.06
C ASP A 65 -0.06 20.69 -11.95
N THR A 66 1.25 20.49 -12.02
CA THR A 66 2.08 21.21 -13.00
C THR A 66 2.11 20.47 -14.33
N ALA A 67 2.31 21.17 -15.45
CA ALA A 67 2.37 20.56 -16.77
C ALA A 67 3.43 19.44 -16.87
N ALA A 68 4.61 19.65 -16.27
CA ALA A 68 5.67 18.63 -16.24
C ALA A 68 5.26 17.38 -15.43
N PHE A 69 4.58 17.59 -14.30
CA PHE A 69 4.10 16.51 -13.45
C PHE A 69 3.00 15.69 -14.15
N ALA A 70 2.04 16.38 -14.80
CA ALA A 70 0.99 15.75 -15.58
C ALA A 70 1.51 14.90 -16.76
N ILE A 71 2.56 15.38 -17.45
CA ILE A 71 3.26 14.60 -18.49
C ILE A 71 3.89 13.34 -17.88
N GLY A 72 4.61 13.46 -16.76
CA GLY A 72 5.28 12.35 -16.10
C GLY A 72 4.31 11.24 -15.69
N ARG A 73 3.20 11.58 -15.03
CA ARG A 73 2.19 10.59 -14.60
C ARG A 73 1.44 9.94 -15.77
N THR A 74 1.12 10.70 -16.83
CA THR A 74 0.54 10.13 -18.06
C THR A 74 1.51 9.18 -18.76
N GLY A 75 2.80 9.53 -18.79
CA GLY A 75 3.87 8.67 -19.30
C GLY A 75 4.02 7.37 -18.50
N LEU A 76 4.00 7.47 -17.17
CA LEU A 76 4.09 6.29 -16.29
C LEU A 76 2.89 5.36 -16.45
N MET A 77 1.67 5.91 -16.52
CA MET A 77 0.46 5.14 -16.82
C MET A 77 0.56 4.45 -18.19
N THR A 78 1.00 5.17 -19.22
CA THR A 78 1.17 4.59 -20.57
C THR A 78 2.19 3.45 -20.56
N LEU A 79 3.32 3.64 -19.89
CA LEU A 79 4.35 2.61 -19.72
C LEU A 79 3.80 1.39 -19.00
N SER A 80 2.97 1.57 -17.98
CA SER A 80 2.35 0.45 -17.27
C SER A 80 1.51 -0.42 -18.23
N PHE A 81 0.70 0.17 -19.09
CA PHE A 81 -0.10 -0.57 -20.06
C PHE A 81 0.73 -1.31 -21.10
N VAL A 82 1.93 -0.81 -21.46
CA VAL A 82 2.88 -1.56 -22.29
C VAL A 82 3.28 -2.87 -21.60
N PHE A 83 3.55 -2.86 -20.28
CA PHE A 83 3.86 -4.09 -19.54
C PHE A 83 2.67 -5.05 -19.45
N LEU A 84 1.43 -4.53 -19.35
CA LEU A 84 0.23 -5.37 -19.38
C LEU A 84 0.09 -6.11 -20.73
N LEU A 85 0.27 -5.39 -21.82
CA LEU A 85 0.21 -5.97 -23.17
C LEU A 85 1.40 -6.92 -23.41
N GLU A 86 2.61 -6.61 -22.90
CA GLU A 86 3.79 -7.48 -23.01
C GLU A 86 3.60 -8.79 -22.23
N PHE A 87 2.93 -8.75 -21.06
CA PHE A 87 2.56 -9.97 -20.35
C PHE A 87 1.72 -10.90 -21.23
N ALA A 88 0.66 -10.35 -21.82
CA ALA A 88 -0.23 -11.11 -22.69
C ALA A 88 0.51 -11.64 -23.95
N ARG A 89 1.36 -10.81 -24.56
CA ARG A 89 2.18 -11.19 -25.72
C ARG A 89 3.15 -12.33 -25.38
N LEU A 90 3.87 -12.24 -24.28
CA LEU A 90 4.83 -13.27 -23.88
C LEU A 90 4.14 -14.60 -23.58
N GLU A 91 2.98 -14.57 -22.94
CA GLU A 91 2.22 -15.78 -22.67
C GLU A 91 1.61 -16.37 -23.94
N ALA A 92 1.13 -15.54 -24.87
CA ALA A 92 0.66 -15.99 -26.18
C ALA A 92 1.76 -16.69 -26.99
N VAL A 93 3.00 -16.15 -26.96
CA VAL A 93 4.16 -16.83 -27.56
C VAL A 93 4.43 -18.19 -26.91
N ARG A 94 4.32 -18.30 -25.60
CA ARG A 94 4.47 -19.58 -24.87
C ARG A 94 3.39 -20.61 -25.25
N LEU A 95 2.18 -20.13 -25.52
CA LEU A 95 1.07 -20.94 -25.99
C LEU A 95 1.17 -21.26 -27.50
N ALA A 96 2.29 -20.94 -28.13
CA ALA A 96 2.54 -21.11 -29.55
C ALA A 96 1.53 -20.37 -30.47
N LEU A 97 0.94 -19.28 -30.00
CA LEU A 97 0.06 -18.43 -30.78
C LEU A 97 0.88 -17.48 -31.69
N GLN A 98 0.40 -17.23 -32.89
CA GLN A 98 1.01 -16.23 -33.76
C GLN A 98 0.62 -14.83 -33.31
N VAL A 99 1.57 -14.08 -32.72
CA VAL A 99 1.38 -12.70 -32.25
C VAL A 99 2.48 -11.80 -32.79
N PRO A 100 2.20 -10.51 -32.96
CA PRO A 100 3.19 -9.54 -33.42
C PRO A 100 4.43 -9.50 -32.54
N GLY A 101 5.58 -9.19 -33.10
CA GLY A 101 6.80 -8.92 -32.38
C GLY A 101 6.71 -7.60 -31.56
N ARG A 102 7.78 -7.29 -30.81
CA ARG A 102 7.84 -6.04 -30.02
C ARG A 102 7.74 -4.75 -30.84
N TRP A 103 7.93 -4.82 -32.15
CA TRP A 103 7.79 -3.68 -33.06
C TRP A 103 6.39 -3.04 -33.01
N ILE A 104 5.36 -3.79 -32.57
CA ILE A 104 3.98 -3.27 -32.45
C ILE A 104 3.87 -2.08 -31.47
N TYR A 105 4.78 -1.99 -30.47
CA TYR A 105 4.75 -0.88 -29.51
C TYR A 105 5.07 0.46 -30.17
N GLY A 106 5.87 0.50 -31.24
CA GLY A 106 6.16 1.72 -31.97
C GLY A 106 4.91 2.41 -32.52
N PRO A 107 4.12 1.76 -33.38
CA PRO A 107 2.86 2.31 -33.88
C PRO A 107 1.85 2.66 -32.77
N LEU A 108 1.73 1.84 -31.71
CA LEU A 108 0.80 2.11 -30.62
C LEU A 108 1.20 3.35 -29.83
N LEU A 109 2.49 3.56 -29.55
CA LEU A 109 2.99 4.77 -28.88
C LEU A 109 2.88 6.01 -29.78
N LEU A 110 3.03 5.86 -31.11
CA LEU A 110 2.76 6.94 -32.05
C LEU A 110 1.29 7.37 -32.02
N LEU A 111 0.36 6.43 -31.90
CA LEU A 111 -1.07 6.75 -31.70
C LEU A 111 -1.32 7.52 -30.39
N VAL A 112 -0.64 7.15 -29.30
CA VAL A 112 -0.72 7.90 -28.02
C VAL A 112 -0.18 9.32 -28.19
N ALA A 113 0.97 9.49 -28.89
CA ALA A 113 1.53 10.81 -29.21
C ALA A 113 0.60 11.62 -30.11
N PHE A 114 -0.08 10.98 -31.06
CA PHE A 114 -1.10 11.65 -31.89
C PHE A 114 -2.28 12.13 -31.05
N GLY A 115 -2.69 11.38 -30.00
CA GLY A 115 -3.70 11.85 -29.04
C GLY A 115 -3.29 13.12 -28.31
N PHE A 116 -2.01 13.25 -27.95
CA PHE A 116 -1.49 14.48 -27.38
C PHE A 116 -1.63 15.66 -28.35
N HIS A 117 -1.37 15.44 -29.62
CA HIS A 117 -1.53 16.48 -30.65
C HIS A 117 -2.99 16.91 -30.81
N LEU A 118 -3.95 15.99 -30.71
CA LEU A 118 -5.38 16.26 -30.92
C LEU A 118 -6.05 17.00 -29.74
N ALA A 119 -5.79 16.56 -28.50
CA ALA A 119 -6.51 17.03 -27.32
C ALA A 119 -5.59 17.15 -26.08
N GLY A 120 -4.30 17.42 -26.30
CA GLY A 120 -3.32 17.56 -25.23
C GLY A 120 -3.17 16.29 -24.38
N LEU A 121 -2.85 16.48 -23.10
CA LEU A 121 -2.62 15.36 -22.17
C LEU A 121 -3.85 14.45 -22.00
N ASN A 122 -5.06 15.00 -22.03
CA ASN A 122 -6.29 14.21 -21.94
C ASN A 122 -6.44 13.29 -23.16
N GLY A 123 -6.10 13.78 -24.35
CA GLY A 123 -6.09 12.97 -25.57
C GLY A 123 -5.05 11.85 -25.53
N ALA A 124 -3.83 12.13 -25.04
CA ALA A 124 -2.81 11.11 -24.83
C ALA A 124 -3.26 10.05 -23.82
N ASN A 125 -3.85 10.47 -22.70
CA ASN A 125 -4.38 9.58 -21.68
C ASN A 125 -5.50 8.68 -22.23
N ALA A 126 -6.45 9.27 -22.97
CA ALA A 126 -7.56 8.51 -23.58
C ALA A 126 -7.04 7.48 -24.58
N LEU A 127 -6.13 7.88 -25.51
CA LEU A 127 -5.57 6.95 -26.48
C LEU A 127 -4.70 5.86 -25.85
N ALA A 128 -3.90 6.16 -24.83
CA ALA A 128 -3.16 5.14 -24.09
C ALA A 128 -4.11 4.06 -23.52
N ARG A 129 -5.27 4.46 -23.00
CA ARG A 129 -6.29 3.55 -22.51
C ARG A 129 -6.96 2.75 -23.61
N TYR A 130 -7.30 3.36 -24.75
CA TYR A 130 -7.96 2.69 -25.86
C TYR A 130 -7.03 1.70 -26.59
N VAL A 131 -5.77 2.08 -26.85
CA VAL A 131 -4.89 1.28 -27.72
C VAL A 131 -3.95 0.35 -26.97
N LEU A 132 -3.67 0.61 -25.68
CA LEU A 132 -2.81 -0.23 -24.84
C LEU A 132 -3.57 -0.84 -23.67
N GLY A 133 -4.34 -0.04 -22.92
CA GLY A 133 -5.01 -0.48 -21.70
C GLY A 133 -6.10 -1.51 -21.93
N ALA A 134 -7.11 -1.17 -22.75
CA ALA A 134 -8.22 -2.08 -23.06
C ALA A 134 -7.75 -3.34 -23.81
N PRO A 135 -6.96 -3.23 -24.89
CA PRO A 135 -6.45 -4.42 -25.57
C PRO A 135 -5.51 -5.27 -24.71
N GLY A 136 -4.67 -4.62 -23.87
CA GLY A 136 -3.79 -5.31 -22.94
C GLY A 136 -4.56 -6.14 -21.91
N ALA A 137 -5.62 -5.56 -21.32
CA ALA A 137 -6.46 -6.26 -20.37
C ALA A 137 -7.27 -7.39 -21.03
N ALA A 138 -7.84 -7.16 -22.21
CA ALA A 138 -8.56 -8.17 -22.96
C ALA A 138 -7.65 -9.33 -23.40
N ALA A 139 -6.46 -9.03 -23.89
CA ALA A 139 -5.46 -10.04 -24.27
C ALA A 139 -4.98 -10.83 -23.03
N THR A 140 -4.78 -10.16 -21.88
CA THR A 140 -4.44 -10.82 -20.61
C THR A 140 -5.56 -11.76 -20.18
N ALA A 141 -6.82 -11.35 -20.25
CA ALA A 141 -7.96 -12.21 -19.98
C ALA A 141 -8.00 -13.43 -20.92
N ALA A 142 -7.76 -13.22 -22.21
CA ALA A 142 -7.75 -14.30 -23.20
C ALA A 142 -6.64 -15.34 -22.95
N VAL A 143 -5.40 -14.92 -22.71
CA VAL A 143 -4.30 -15.86 -22.46
C VAL A 143 -4.46 -16.60 -21.13
N LEU A 144 -5.03 -15.95 -20.09
CA LEU A 144 -5.37 -16.61 -18.83
C LEU A 144 -6.47 -17.66 -19.03
N ALA A 145 -7.50 -17.37 -19.86
CA ALA A 145 -8.55 -18.33 -20.18
C ALA A 145 -8.01 -19.56 -20.92
N LEU A 146 -7.08 -19.35 -21.87
CA LEU A 146 -6.41 -20.46 -22.56
C LEU A 146 -5.56 -21.30 -21.60
N HIS A 147 -4.85 -20.66 -20.68
CA HIS A 147 -4.05 -21.35 -19.66
C HIS A 147 -4.93 -22.18 -18.71
N ALA A 148 -6.16 -21.75 -18.44
CA ALA A 148 -7.10 -22.46 -17.58
C ALA A 148 -7.45 -23.88 -18.07
N ASN A 149 -7.32 -24.16 -19.36
CA ASN A 149 -7.65 -25.47 -19.94
C ASN A 149 -6.74 -26.62 -19.44
N GLY A 150 -5.51 -26.31 -19.01
CA GLY A 150 -4.57 -27.27 -18.44
C GLY A 150 -4.60 -27.38 -16.90
N ALA A 151 -5.44 -26.59 -16.23
CA ALA A 151 -5.50 -26.50 -14.77
C ALA A 151 -6.53 -27.47 -14.16
N SER A 152 -6.33 -27.84 -12.89
CA SER A 152 -7.32 -28.60 -12.12
C SER A 152 -8.66 -27.84 -11.99
N PRO A 153 -9.79 -28.51 -11.71
CA PRO A 153 -11.11 -27.85 -11.62
C PRO A 153 -11.16 -26.69 -10.62
N ILE A 154 -10.44 -26.82 -9.51
CA ILE A 154 -10.41 -25.78 -8.45
C ILE A 154 -9.54 -24.59 -8.89
N GLU A 155 -8.35 -24.87 -9.43
CA GLU A 155 -7.46 -23.83 -9.98
C GLU A 155 -8.14 -23.07 -11.13
N ARG A 156 -8.82 -23.80 -12.01
CA ARG A 156 -9.57 -23.25 -13.15
C ARG A 156 -10.59 -22.21 -12.71
N ARG A 157 -11.32 -22.46 -11.62
CA ARG A 157 -12.30 -21.52 -11.07
C ARG A 157 -11.66 -20.17 -10.74
N TRP A 158 -10.49 -20.17 -10.11
CA TRP A 158 -9.79 -18.94 -9.71
C TRP A 158 -9.12 -18.23 -10.89
N ILE A 159 -8.62 -18.99 -11.87
CA ILE A 159 -8.12 -18.41 -13.12
C ILE A 159 -9.27 -17.69 -13.85
N TYR A 160 -10.46 -18.28 -13.95
CA TYR A 160 -11.63 -17.62 -14.54
C TYR A 160 -12.10 -16.41 -13.72
N GLY A 161 -11.90 -16.39 -12.41
CA GLY A 161 -12.07 -15.19 -11.59
C GLY A 161 -11.14 -14.06 -12.05
N ALA A 162 -9.87 -14.34 -12.26
CA ALA A 162 -8.91 -13.37 -12.80
C ALA A 162 -9.27 -12.95 -14.24
N VAL A 163 -9.71 -13.87 -15.09
CA VAL A 163 -10.19 -13.59 -16.46
C VAL A 163 -11.34 -12.57 -16.43
N LEU A 164 -12.35 -12.83 -15.62
CA LEU A 164 -13.50 -11.91 -15.45
C LEU A 164 -13.04 -10.55 -14.92
N GLY A 165 -12.15 -10.55 -13.92
CA GLY A 165 -11.58 -9.34 -13.36
C GLY A 165 -10.87 -8.48 -14.40
N PHE A 166 -9.98 -9.08 -15.23
CA PHE A 166 -9.28 -8.34 -16.29
C PHE A 166 -10.21 -7.91 -17.42
N ALA A 167 -11.21 -8.70 -17.77
CA ALA A 167 -12.20 -8.33 -18.79
C ALA A 167 -13.00 -7.10 -18.34
N LEU A 168 -13.51 -7.09 -17.10
CA LEU A 168 -14.22 -5.95 -16.53
C LEU A 168 -13.30 -4.73 -16.33
N TYR A 169 -12.06 -4.97 -15.91
CA TYR A 169 -11.06 -3.92 -15.80
C TYR A 169 -10.74 -3.28 -17.15
N GLY A 170 -10.65 -4.08 -18.22
CA GLY A 170 -10.47 -3.58 -19.58
C GLY A 170 -11.58 -2.61 -20.02
N VAL A 171 -12.82 -2.91 -19.66
CA VAL A 171 -13.96 -2.01 -19.88
C VAL A 171 -13.82 -0.75 -19.02
N ALA A 172 -13.62 -0.90 -17.70
CA ALA A 172 -13.57 0.21 -16.77
C ALA A 172 -12.37 1.14 -16.98
N ALA A 173 -11.19 0.59 -17.30
CA ALA A 173 -9.96 1.35 -17.49
C ALA A 173 -9.74 1.80 -18.94
N GLY A 174 -10.28 1.05 -19.90
CA GLY A 174 -10.08 1.31 -21.31
C GLY A 174 -11.17 2.16 -21.96
N LEU A 175 -12.45 2.01 -21.60
CA LEU A 175 -13.53 2.73 -22.27
C LEU A 175 -13.93 4.02 -21.56
N ILE A 176 -13.83 4.07 -20.21
CA ILE A 176 -14.17 5.25 -19.43
C ILE A 176 -12.89 6.07 -19.21
N VAL A 177 -12.78 7.20 -19.91
CA VAL A 177 -11.57 8.04 -20.03
C VAL A 177 -11.80 9.44 -19.48
N PRO A 178 -10.76 10.28 -19.27
CA PRO A 178 -10.97 11.69 -18.98
C PRO A 178 -11.82 12.39 -20.05
N PRO A 179 -12.59 13.44 -19.71
CA PRO A 179 -13.33 14.22 -20.70
C PRO A 179 -12.38 14.70 -21.79
N THR A 180 -12.70 14.37 -23.04
CA THR A 180 -11.92 14.75 -24.22
C THR A 180 -12.87 15.15 -25.33
N PRO A 181 -12.65 16.27 -26.04
CA PRO A 181 -13.53 16.76 -27.10
C PRO A 181 -13.49 15.92 -28.37
N ALA A 182 -12.84 14.75 -28.32
CA ALA A 182 -12.73 13.84 -29.46
C ALA A 182 -13.10 12.41 -29.05
N TRP A 183 -13.87 11.71 -29.91
CA TRP A 183 -14.23 10.29 -29.84
C TRP A 183 -15.22 9.95 -28.70
N ALA A 184 -15.22 8.66 -28.29
CA ALA A 184 -16.11 8.17 -27.23
C ALA A 184 -15.92 8.88 -25.87
N GLY A 185 -14.79 9.56 -25.64
CA GLY A 185 -14.51 10.33 -24.41
C GLY A 185 -15.42 11.55 -24.21
N ASP A 186 -16.13 11.99 -25.26
CA ASP A 186 -17.14 13.03 -25.16
C ASP A 186 -18.44 12.48 -24.47
N PHE A 187 -18.77 11.21 -24.72
CA PHE A 187 -19.98 10.55 -24.23
C PHE A 187 -19.74 9.63 -23.02
N PHE A 188 -18.62 8.88 -23.00
CA PHE A 188 -18.27 7.92 -21.95
C PHE A 188 -17.03 8.38 -21.19
N ASN A 189 -17.20 9.41 -20.35
CA ASN A 189 -16.13 9.97 -19.55
C ASN A 189 -16.36 9.76 -18.05
N TYR A 190 -15.38 10.17 -17.24
CA TYR A 190 -15.42 10.07 -15.79
C TYR A 190 -16.63 10.76 -15.18
N ASP A 191 -16.97 11.96 -15.70
CA ASP A 191 -18.06 12.78 -15.16
C ASP A 191 -19.42 12.18 -15.45
N TYR A 192 -19.63 11.71 -16.69
CA TYR A 192 -20.85 11.00 -17.09
C TYR A 192 -21.04 9.72 -16.27
N PHE A 193 -19.98 8.92 -16.08
CA PHE A 193 -20.05 7.72 -15.27
C PHE A 193 -20.41 8.04 -13.82
N ALA A 194 -19.76 9.06 -13.22
CA ALA A 194 -20.03 9.47 -11.85
C ALA A 194 -21.45 10.03 -11.69
N GLN A 195 -21.98 10.75 -12.67
CA GLN A 195 -23.37 11.23 -12.68
C GLN A 195 -24.37 10.07 -12.76
N LEU A 196 -24.11 9.07 -13.63
CA LEU A 196 -25.00 7.93 -13.84
C LEU A 196 -25.03 6.98 -12.64
N THR A 197 -23.85 6.67 -12.07
CA THR A 197 -23.71 5.64 -11.01
C THR A 197 -23.65 6.21 -9.60
N GLY A 198 -23.41 7.51 -9.46
CA GLY A 198 -23.14 8.15 -8.18
C GLY A 198 -21.77 7.81 -7.57
N THR A 199 -20.89 7.08 -8.30
CA THR A 199 -19.57 6.62 -7.82
C THR A 199 -18.48 6.98 -8.84
N PRO A 200 -17.26 7.39 -8.41
CA PRO A 200 -16.14 7.61 -9.31
C PRO A 200 -15.63 6.27 -9.86
N ILE A 201 -15.26 6.25 -11.13
CA ILE A 201 -14.76 5.06 -11.81
C ILE A 201 -13.47 4.49 -11.16
N GLN A 202 -12.66 5.33 -10.52
CA GLN A 202 -11.45 4.95 -9.79
C GLN A 202 -11.76 3.97 -8.66
N PHE A 203 -12.88 4.15 -7.96
CA PHE A 203 -13.33 3.22 -6.92
C PHE A 203 -13.62 1.84 -7.52
N VAL A 204 -14.35 1.79 -8.63
CA VAL A 204 -14.68 0.54 -9.33
C VAL A 204 -13.40 -0.18 -9.81
N ARG A 205 -12.45 0.56 -10.39
CA ARG A 205 -11.15 0.02 -10.82
C ARG A 205 -10.35 -0.55 -9.66
N GLY A 206 -10.35 0.13 -8.50
CA GLY A 206 -9.70 -0.35 -7.28
C GLY A 206 -10.30 -1.66 -6.77
N VAL A 207 -11.63 -1.76 -6.75
CA VAL A 207 -12.33 -3.01 -6.38
C VAL A 207 -12.00 -4.14 -7.35
N LEU A 208 -11.97 -3.87 -8.65
CA LEU A 208 -11.59 -4.86 -9.67
C LEU A 208 -10.13 -5.31 -9.51
N ALA A 209 -9.21 -4.39 -9.21
CA ALA A 209 -7.81 -4.73 -8.93
C ALA A 209 -7.67 -5.64 -7.70
N CYS A 210 -8.43 -5.38 -6.62
CA CYS A 210 -8.50 -6.27 -5.46
C CYS A 210 -9.04 -7.65 -5.83
N PHE A 211 -10.08 -7.71 -6.65
CA PHE A 211 -10.67 -8.96 -7.11
C PHE A 211 -9.70 -9.78 -7.97
N ILE A 212 -8.94 -9.13 -8.86
CA ILE A 212 -7.89 -9.77 -9.66
C ILE A 212 -6.78 -10.29 -8.73
N ALA A 213 -6.29 -9.47 -7.81
CA ALA A 213 -5.24 -9.85 -6.86
C ALA A 213 -5.65 -11.06 -6.01
N PHE A 214 -6.88 -11.03 -5.51
CA PHE A 214 -7.48 -12.14 -4.76
C PHE A 214 -7.56 -13.41 -5.58
N SER A 215 -8.04 -13.33 -6.82
CA SER A 215 -8.21 -14.49 -7.71
C SER A 215 -6.85 -15.14 -8.05
N ILE A 216 -5.83 -14.33 -8.36
CA ILE A 216 -4.48 -14.82 -8.65
C ILE A 216 -3.83 -15.42 -7.40
N TRP A 217 -4.01 -14.80 -6.24
CA TRP A 217 -3.49 -15.33 -4.98
C TRP A 217 -4.16 -16.65 -4.59
N ALA A 218 -5.49 -16.75 -4.75
CA ALA A 218 -6.22 -17.98 -4.51
C ALA A 218 -5.80 -19.12 -5.45
N PHE A 219 -5.58 -18.81 -6.72
CA PHE A 219 -5.01 -19.75 -7.69
C PHE A 219 -3.65 -20.28 -7.23
N TRP A 220 -2.73 -19.38 -6.85
CA TRP A 220 -1.41 -19.76 -6.40
C TRP A 220 -1.45 -20.59 -5.09
N GLY A 221 -2.29 -20.18 -4.14
CA GLY A 221 -2.48 -20.93 -2.90
C GLY A 221 -2.97 -22.36 -3.11
N GLN A 222 -3.88 -22.59 -4.07
CA GLN A 222 -4.32 -23.95 -4.42
C GLN A 222 -3.18 -24.77 -5.04
N ARG A 223 -2.36 -24.18 -5.88
CA ARG A 223 -1.20 -24.86 -6.46
C ARG A 223 -0.17 -25.26 -5.43
N LEU A 224 0.12 -24.38 -4.45
CA LEU A 224 0.99 -24.71 -3.32
C LEU A 224 0.46 -25.87 -2.49
N VAL A 225 -0.86 -25.95 -2.29
CA VAL A 225 -1.52 -27.05 -1.57
C VAL A 225 -1.32 -28.39 -2.32
N THR A 226 -1.46 -28.38 -3.64
CA THR A 226 -1.25 -29.60 -4.46
C THR A 226 0.21 -30.04 -4.49
N ASP A 227 1.15 -29.08 -4.57
CA ASP A 227 2.58 -29.36 -4.64
C ASP A 227 3.15 -29.89 -3.29
N ILE A 228 2.65 -29.39 -2.15
CA ILE A 228 3.13 -29.77 -0.81
C ILE A 228 2.42 -31.01 -0.27
N ALA A 229 1.16 -31.26 -0.69
CA ALA A 229 0.32 -32.42 -0.32
C ALA A 229 0.19 -32.67 1.20
N SER A 230 0.27 -31.60 2.03
CA SER A 230 0.16 -31.68 3.50
C SER A 230 -1.20 -31.18 3.98
N ALA A 231 -1.96 -32.00 4.70
CA ALA A 231 -3.26 -31.63 5.26
C ALA A 231 -3.15 -30.47 6.28
N ARG A 232 -2.09 -30.46 7.09
CA ARG A 232 -1.81 -29.36 8.04
C ARG A 232 -1.58 -28.03 7.34
N TYR A 233 -0.79 -28.06 6.27
CA TYR A 233 -0.49 -26.86 5.48
C TYR A 233 -1.72 -26.32 4.78
N THR A 234 -2.60 -27.17 4.27
CA THR A 234 -3.88 -26.77 3.65
C THR A 234 -4.79 -26.02 4.61
N ILE A 235 -4.98 -26.55 5.83
CA ILE A 235 -5.80 -25.91 6.88
C ILE A 235 -5.18 -24.57 7.27
N PHE A 236 -3.86 -24.53 7.41
CA PHE A 236 -3.14 -23.33 7.75
C PHE A 236 -3.31 -22.25 6.66
N LEU A 237 -3.08 -22.57 5.38
CA LEU A 237 -3.25 -21.63 4.27
C LEU A 237 -4.66 -21.04 4.21
N ARG A 238 -5.70 -21.84 4.42
CA ARG A 238 -7.08 -21.36 4.48
C ARG A 238 -7.30 -20.37 5.61
N LYS A 239 -6.82 -20.67 6.82
CA LYS A 239 -6.91 -19.75 7.98
C LYS A 239 -6.12 -18.46 7.73
N GLN A 240 -4.92 -18.58 7.21
CA GLN A 240 -4.06 -17.45 6.86
C GLN A 240 -4.73 -16.55 5.82
N PHE A 241 -5.36 -17.15 4.80
CA PHE A 241 -6.10 -16.44 3.75
C PHE A 241 -7.23 -15.59 4.33
N VAL A 242 -8.09 -16.17 5.16
CA VAL A 242 -9.19 -15.44 5.79
C VAL A 242 -8.68 -14.33 6.71
N LEU A 243 -7.63 -14.64 7.50
CA LEU A 243 -7.03 -13.66 8.41
C LEU A 243 -6.41 -12.47 7.65
N THR A 244 -5.71 -12.75 6.54
CA THR A 244 -5.12 -11.70 5.69
C THR A 244 -6.18 -10.79 5.10
N LEU A 245 -7.25 -11.37 4.55
CA LEU A 245 -8.36 -10.60 3.98
C LEU A 245 -9.05 -9.75 5.05
N ALA A 246 -9.33 -10.34 6.22
CA ALA A 246 -9.94 -9.63 7.34
C ALA A 246 -9.03 -8.50 7.87
N ALA A 247 -7.73 -8.76 8.03
CA ALA A 247 -6.78 -7.76 8.49
C ALA A 247 -6.63 -6.59 7.50
N MET A 248 -6.50 -6.87 6.20
CA MET A 248 -6.43 -5.84 5.17
C MET A 248 -7.72 -5.04 5.09
N GLY A 249 -8.89 -5.69 5.15
CA GLY A 249 -10.18 -5.01 5.22
C GLY A 249 -10.31 -4.10 6.45
N ALA A 250 -9.91 -4.58 7.62
CA ALA A 250 -9.91 -3.81 8.85
C ALA A 250 -8.96 -2.59 8.78
N ILE A 251 -7.75 -2.76 8.22
CA ILE A 251 -6.80 -1.65 8.03
C ILE A 251 -7.36 -0.59 7.09
N LEU A 252 -8.00 -0.99 5.99
CA LEU A 252 -8.61 -0.05 5.05
C LEU A 252 -9.79 0.71 5.68
N VAL A 253 -10.67 0.02 6.40
CA VAL A 253 -11.79 0.66 7.12
C VAL A 253 -11.28 1.62 8.20
N PHE A 254 -10.31 1.17 9.01
CA PHE A 254 -9.70 2.01 10.03
C PHE A 254 -9.00 3.23 9.42
N GLY A 255 -8.25 3.04 8.34
CA GLY A 255 -7.56 4.11 7.64
C GLY A 255 -8.53 5.13 7.03
N TRP A 256 -9.64 4.67 6.47
CA TRP A 256 -10.71 5.55 6.02
C TRP A 256 -11.33 6.35 7.18
N MET A 257 -11.66 5.70 8.29
CA MET A 257 -12.19 6.37 9.48
C MET A 257 -11.20 7.40 10.04
N LEU A 258 -9.91 7.04 10.11
CA LEU A 258 -8.85 7.93 10.58
C LEU A 258 -8.71 9.15 9.66
N THR A 259 -8.71 8.95 8.35
CA THR A 259 -8.62 10.04 7.36
C THR A 259 -9.83 10.98 7.47
N GLN A 260 -11.04 10.45 7.70
CA GLN A 260 -12.24 11.24 7.94
C GLN A 260 -12.16 12.03 9.25
N TYR A 261 -11.72 11.38 10.31
CA TYR A 261 -11.58 11.99 11.63
C TYR A 261 -10.58 13.16 11.61
N LEU A 262 -9.39 12.95 11.02
CA LEU A 262 -8.38 14.00 10.90
C LEU A 262 -8.84 15.14 9.99
N GLY A 263 -9.54 14.84 8.90
CA GLY A 263 -10.16 15.85 8.05
C GLY A 263 -11.26 16.64 8.77
N GLY A 264 -12.05 15.99 9.60
CA GLY A 264 -13.10 16.62 10.43
C GLY A 264 -12.54 17.57 11.47
N ILE A 265 -11.50 17.16 12.19
CA ILE A 265 -10.78 18.03 13.15
C ILE A 265 -10.26 19.29 12.43
N TYR A 266 -9.64 19.12 11.28
CA TYR A 266 -9.14 20.26 10.53
C TYR A 266 -10.26 21.22 10.09
N GLN A 267 -11.39 20.68 9.60
CA GLN A 267 -12.55 21.50 9.25
C GLN A 267 -13.08 22.31 10.44
N GLN A 268 -13.14 21.66 11.60
CA GLN A 268 -13.57 22.32 12.84
C GLN A 268 -12.58 23.44 13.24
N ASN A 269 -11.29 23.17 13.19
CA ASN A 269 -10.27 24.21 13.49
C ASN A 269 -10.38 25.41 12.55
N VAL A 270 -10.59 25.18 11.24
CA VAL A 270 -10.79 26.26 10.26
C VAL A 270 -12.02 27.09 10.57
N GLN A 271 -13.10 26.43 11.06
CA GLN A 271 -14.32 27.13 11.46
C GLN A 271 -14.09 27.98 12.73
N GLU A 272 -13.44 27.41 13.75
CA GLU A 272 -13.13 28.11 15.00
C GLU A 272 -12.19 29.31 14.76
N GLU A 273 -11.13 29.12 13.94
CA GLU A 273 -10.27 30.21 13.52
C GLU A 273 -11.03 31.33 12.78
N ALA A 274 -11.94 30.94 11.88
CA ALA A 274 -12.73 31.94 11.12
C ALA A 274 -13.65 32.77 12.02
N VAL A 275 -14.22 32.14 13.07
CA VAL A 275 -14.99 32.86 14.09
C VAL A 275 -14.10 33.84 14.84
N GLY A 276 -12.94 33.39 15.30
CA GLY A 276 -11.99 34.24 16.04
C GLY A 276 -11.47 35.42 15.21
N ASP A 277 -11.13 35.17 13.93
CA ASP A 277 -10.66 36.19 13.00
C ASP A 277 -11.76 37.25 12.72
N LEU A 278 -12.99 36.78 12.48
CA LEU A 278 -14.13 37.67 12.26
C LEU A 278 -14.45 38.52 13.52
N GLU A 279 -14.30 37.94 14.70
CA GLU A 279 -14.47 38.64 15.97
C GLU A 279 -13.38 39.69 16.17
N LEU A 280 -12.13 39.38 15.85
CA LEU A 280 -11.00 40.32 15.89
C LEU A 280 -11.23 41.52 14.97
N ILE A 281 -11.59 41.27 13.69
CA ILE A 281 -11.86 42.31 12.71
C ILE A 281 -13.05 43.15 13.12
N SER A 282 -14.13 42.53 13.59
CA SER A 282 -15.35 43.20 14.08
C SER A 282 -15.05 44.07 15.31
N SER A 283 -14.27 43.60 16.26
CA SER A 283 -13.83 44.34 17.43
C SER A 283 -12.98 45.55 17.05
N ARG A 284 -12.07 45.35 16.08
CA ARG A 284 -11.23 46.50 15.57
C ARG A 284 -12.07 47.57 14.92
N LEU A 285 -13.06 47.17 14.07
CA LEU A 285 -13.98 48.10 13.46
C LEU A 285 -14.83 48.86 14.51
N ALA A 286 -15.28 48.12 15.55
CA ALA A 286 -16.06 48.70 16.64
C ALA A 286 -15.25 49.72 17.45
N VAL A 287 -13.96 49.51 17.69
CA VAL A 287 -13.08 50.44 18.37
C VAL A 287 -12.90 51.71 17.54
N GLU A 288 -12.68 51.55 16.21
CA GLU A 288 -12.55 52.69 15.30
C GLU A 288 -13.79 53.57 15.25
N THR A 289 -14.99 52.94 15.24
CA THR A 289 -16.27 53.66 15.21
C THR A 289 -16.64 54.21 16.57
N ALA A 290 -16.39 53.51 17.67
CA ALA A 290 -16.72 53.93 19.03
C ALA A 290 -16.00 55.25 19.43
N THR A 291 -14.79 55.48 18.93
CA THR A 291 -14.06 56.72 19.15
C THR A 291 -14.80 57.90 18.56
N VAL A 292 -15.34 57.75 17.33
CA VAL A 292 -16.12 58.78 16.64
C VAL A 292 -17.47 58.96 17.33
N ASP A 293 -18.12 57.88 17.78
CA ASP A 293 -19.40 57.93 18.48
C ASP A 293 -19.28 58.70 19.83
N GLY A 294 -18.21 58.42 20.56
CA GLY A 294 -17.92 59.13 21.83
C GLY A 294 -17.70 60.63 21.59
N MET A 295 -16.99 60.98 20.55
CA MET A 295 -16.68 62.36 20.24
C MET A 295 -17.90 63.14 19.71
N VAL A 296 -18.71 62.56 18.82
CA VAL A 296 -19.92 63.18 18.32
C VAL A 296 -20.92 63.43 19.49
N LYS A 297 -20.93 62.54 20.47
CA LYS A 297 -21.71 62.74 21.70
C LYS A 297 -21.22 63.94 22.52
N ALA A 298 -19.91 64.06 22.71
CA ALA A 298 -19.30 65.21 23.38
C ALA A 298 -19.58 66.50 22.62
N MET A 299 -19.46 66.47 21.28
CA MET A 299 -19.74 67.58 20.40
C MET A 299 -21.20 68.03 20.48
N ALA A 300 -22.15 67.10 20.48
CA ALA A 300 -23.59 67.39 20.58
C ALA A 300 -23.99 67.95 21.97
N GLY A 301 -23.25 67.61 23.06
CA GLY A 301 -23.39 68.17 24.41
C GLY A 301 -22.70 69.51 24.61
N SER A 302 -21.95 70.03 23.66
CA SER A 302 -21.22 71.28 23.78
C SER A 302 -22.16 72.51 23.78
N ARG A 303 -22.00 73.36 24.81
CA ARG A 303 -22.75 74.58 24.93
C ARG A 303 -22.50 75.55 23.73
N VAL A 304 -21.30 75.54 23.17
CA VAL A 304 -20.95 76.30 22.01
C VAL A 304 -21.76 75.94 20.78
N VAL A 305 -21.91 74.60 20.56
CA VAL A 305 -22.73 74.04 19.46
C VAL A 305 -24.19 74.39 19.66
N ALA A 306 -24.73 74.23 20.91
CA ALA A 306 -26.13 74.56 21.20
C ALA A 306 -26.44 76.02 20.99
N VAL A 307 -25.56 76.95 21.38
CA VAL A 307 -25.71 78.36 21.17
C VAL A 307 -25.74 78.78 19.69
N THR A 308 -24.88 78.18 18.87
CA THR A 308 -24.84 78.40 17.43
C THR A 308 -26.11 77.96 16.68
N LEU A 309 -26.79 76.90 17.19
CA LEU A 309 -28.04 76.37 16.62
C LEU A 309 -29.25 77.16 17.17
N GLY A 310 -29.09 77.98 18.23
CA GLY A 310 -30.14 78.75 18.82
C GLY A 310 -30.58 79.97 17.96
N ALA A 311 -31.63 80.70 18.37
CA ALA A 311 -32.29 81.72 17.60
C ALA A 311 -31.34 82.93 17.28
N ASN A 312 -30.27 83.13 18.03
CA ASN A 312 -29.26 84.23 17.82
C ASN A 312 -27.92 83.74 17.25
N GLY A 313 -27.84 82.44 16.82
CA GLY A 313 -26.60 81.86 16.28
C GLY A 313 -26.28 82.43 14.87
N LYS A 314 -25.00 82.69 14.63
CA LYS A 314 -24.51 83.00 13.30
C LYS A 314 -23.97 81.82 12.57
N PRO A 315 -24.39 81.52 11.34
CA PRO A 315 -23.73 80.50 10.51
C PRO A 315 -22.25 80.83 10.43
N ASP A 316 -21.38 79.72 10.45
CA ASP A 316 -19.91 79.84 10.31
C ASP A 316 -19.24 80.60 11.47
N ASP A 317 -19.74 80.53 12.70
CA ASP A 317 -19.10 81.11 13.88
C ASP A 317 -17.73 80.43 14.09
N GLU A 318 -16.67 81.24 14.15
CA GLU A 318 -15.28 80.79 14.27
C GLU A 318 -15.02 79.95 15.53
N ARG A 319 -15.76 80.27 16.60
CA ARG A 319 -15.69 79.47 17.88
C ARG A 319 -16.22 78.02 17.73
N VAL A 320 -17.30 77.87 16.98
CA VAL A 320 -17.83 76.52 16.70
C VAL A 320 -16.92 75.75 15.76
N THR A 321 -16.43 76.40 14.73
CA THR A 321 -15.48 75.82 13.78
C THR A 321 -14.17 75.39 14.47
N ALA A 322 -13.69 76.15 15.49
CA ALA A 322 -12.55 75.78 16.31
C ALA A 322 -12.86 74.48 17.18
N VAL A 323 -14.03 74.42 17.78
CA VAL A 323 -14.48 73.19 18.55
C VAL A 323 -14.56 72.02 17.61
N LEU A 324 -15.25 72.18 16.47
CA LEU A 324 -15.36 71.10 15.46
C LEU A 324 -14.00 70.60 14.99
N ARG A 325 -13.02 71.47 14.81
CA ARG A 325 -11.68 71.10 14.41
C ARG A 325 -10.97 70.26 15.47
N LEU A 326 -11.04 70.69 16.72
CA LEU A 326 -10.46 69.95 17.84
C LEU A 326 -11.10 68.56 17.97
N ASP A 327 -12.42 68.46 17.91
CA ASP A 327 -13.15 67.21 18.02
C ASP A 327 -12.87 66.29 16.83
N THR A 328 -12.74 66.84 15.62
CA THR A 328 -12.37 66.13 14.40
C THR A 328 -10.94 65.56 14.51
N GLU A 329 -9.98 66.37 14.92
CA GLU A 329 -8.58 65.92 15.11
C GLU A 329 -8.46 64.88 16.20
N ALA A 330 -9.12 65.07 17.36
CA ALA A 330 -9.09 64.13 18.48
C ALA A 330 -9.72 62.76 18.16
N SER A 331 -10.74 62.71 17.32
CA SER A 331 -11.41 61.50 16.86
C SER A 331 -10.73 60.83 15.67
N GLY A 332 -9.74 61.47 15.05
CA GLY A 332 -9.22 61.07 13.74
C GLY A 332 -10.28 61.06 12.64
N ALA A 333 -11.32 61.85 12.82
CA ALA A 333 -12.37 62.03 11.81
C ALA A 333 -11.84 62.90 10.64
N ARG A 334 -12.42 62.76 9.47
CA ARG A 334 -12.09 63.56 8.27
C ARG A 334 -12.72 64.94 8.30
N ALA A 335 -13.99 64.97 8.77
CA ALA A 335 -14.76 66.23 8.88
C ALA A 335 -15.77 66.15 10.02
N GLY A 336 -16.05 67.32 10.61
CA GLY A 336 -17.13 67.50 11.57
C GLY A 336 -18.02 68.63 11.13
N TYR A 337 -19.34 68.48 11.25
CA TYR A 337 -20.28 69.55 10.88
C TYR A 337 -21.57 69.46 11.70
N ILE A 338 -22.27 70.56 11.70
CA ILE A 338 -23.52 70.71 12.45
C ILE A 338 -24.63 71.07 11.47
N LEU A 339 -25.75 70.40 11.61
CA LEU A 339 -26.96 70.56 10.81
C LEU A 339 -28.05 71.24 11.64
N ASP A 340 -28.82 72.13 11.05
CA ASP A 340 -30.04 72.63 11.65
C ASP A 340 -31.19 71.60 11.57
N ARG A 341 -32.41 71.91 12.07
CA ARG A 341 -33.56 71.05 12.04
C ARG A 341 -34.03 70.67 10.63
N THR A 342 -33.65 71.45 9.62
CA THR A 342 -34.03 71.19 8.22
C THR A 342 -32.99 70.33 7.50
N GLY A 343 -31.79 70.14 8.05
CA GLY A 343 -30.71 69.40 7.44
C GLY A 343 -29.74 70.29 6.69
N LYS A 344 -29.81 71.62 6.91
CA LYS A 344 -28.87 72.60 6.33
C LYS A 344 -27.62 72.68 7.21
N VAL A 345 -26.42 72.67 6.60
CA VAL A 345 -25.13 72.82 7.29
C VAL A 345 -24.94 74.22 7.81
N VAL A 346 -24.83 74.34 9.14
CA VAL A 346 -24.66 75.66 9.85
C VAL A 346 -23.18 75.94 10.09
N ALA A 347 -22.39 74.93 10.45
CA ALA A 347 -20.94 75.00 10.64
C ALA A 347 -20.26 73.73 10.16
N SER A 348 -19.05 73.81 9.64
CA SER A 348 -18.32 72.70 9.09
C SER A 348 -16.81 72.93 9.11
N THR A 349 -16.03 71.89 9.38
CA THR A 349 -14.57 71.86 9.15
C THR A 349 -14.24 71.63 7.66
N ASN A 350 -15.21 71.20 6.87
CA ASN A 350 -15.07 71.09 5.41
C ASN A 350 -15.52 72.35 4.69
N ARG A 351 -14.61 72.92 3.92
CA ARG A 351 -14.88 74.22 3.20
C ARG A 351 -15.53 74.05 1.83
N GLY A 352 -15.77 72.82 1.38
CA GLY A 352 -16.32 72.51 0.08
C GLY A 352 -17.29 71.34 0.00
N GLY A 353 -18.04 71.26 -1.08
CA GLY A 353 -18.98 70.12 -1.30
C GLY A 353 -20.28 70.20 -0.47
N PRO A 354 -21.08 69.13 -0.48
CA PRO A 354 -22.38 69.07 0.19
C PRO A 354 -22.33 69.25 1.71
N ALA A 355 -21.19 68.89 2.35
CA ALA A 355 -20.96 69.05 3.79
C ALA A 355 -20.34 70.38 4.16
N GLY A 356 -20.18 71.29 3.20
CA GLY A 356 -19.77 72.72 3.44
C GLY A 356 -20.92 73.56 3.99
N VAL A 357 -20.61 74.71 4.62
CA VAL A 357 -21.61 75.59 5.19
C VAL A 357 -22.62 76.01 4.13
N GLY A 358 -23.90 75.91 4.44
CA GLY A 358 -25.04 76.12 3.55
C GLY A 358 -25.48 74.94 2.69
N GLY A 359 -24.73 73.85 2.71
CA GLY A 359 -25.09 72.57 2.06
C GLY A 359 -26.36 71.94 2.65
N GLU A 360 -27.06 71.16 1.89
CA GLU A 360 -28.30 70.48 2.30
C GLU A 360 -28.09 68.96 2.38
N LEU A 361 -28.29 68.38 3.56
CA LEU A 361 -28.10 66.96 3.88
C LEU A 361 -29.38 66.34 4.51
N SER A 362 -30.54 66.97 4.22
CA SER A 362 -31.85 66.53 4.75
C SER A 362 -32.26 65.11 4.39
N ALA A 363 -31.74 64.55 3.27
CA ALA A 363 -31.96 63.17 2.79
C ALA A 363 -30.95 62.17 3.33
N ALA A 364 -29.94 62.58 4.07
CA ALA A 364 -28.95 61.68 4.62
C ALA A 364 -29.51 60.76 5.71
N GLY A 365 -29.27 59.46 5.63
CA GLY A 365 -29.80 58.48 6.56
C GLY A 365 -29.42 58.74 8.01
N TYR A 366 -28.19 59.10 8.29
CA TYR A 366 -27.70 59.48 9.61
C TYR A 366 -28.44 60.74 10.15
N PHE A 367 -28.76 61.73 9.29
CA PHE A 367 -29.53 62.89 9.70
C PHE A 367 -30.99 62.52 10.06
N ILE A 368 -31.65 61.71 9.21
CA ILE A 368 -33.04 61.29 9.42
C ILE A 368 -33.19 60.58 10.77
N VAL A 369 -32.23 59.69 11.10
CA VAL A 369 -32.22 58.96 12.38
C VAL A 369 -31.98 59.93 13.54
N SER A 370 -31.00 60.83 13.47
CA SER A 370 -30.74 61.74 14.58
C SER A 370 -31.81 62.80 14.74
N ARG A 371 -32.50 63.17 13.68
CA ARG A 371 -33.69 64.06 13.75
C ARG A 371 -34.84 63.42 14.50
N SER A 372 -34.97 62.04 14.51
CA SER A 372 -35.96 61.36 15.32
C SER A 372 -35.57 61.27 16.81
N GLY A 373 -34.36 61.72 17.17
CA GLY A 373 -33.85 61.75 18.54
C GLY A 373 -32.93 60.60 18.93
N GLU A 374 -32.62 59.72 18.00
CA GLU A 374 -31.70 58.61 18.17
C GLU A 374 -30.27 58.95 17.67
N THR A 375 -29.27 58.16 18.05
CA THR A 375 -27.93 58.23 17.47
C THR A 375 -27.95 57.60 16.08
N GLY A 376 -27.46 58.31 15.07
CA GLY A 376 -27.37 57.80 13.70
C GLY A 376 -26.00 57.27 13.39
N HIS A 377 -25.94 56.10 12.79
CA HIS A 377 -24.70 55.48 12.27
C HIS A 377 -24.95 55.11 10.83
N GLN A 378 -24.01 55.43 9.94
CA GLN A 378 -24.15 55.10 8.53
C GLN A 378 -22.78 54.85 7.90
N TYR A 379 -22.60 53.67 7.30
CA TYR A 379 -21.51 53.43 6.37
C TYR A 379 -21.94 53.94 4.98
N ALA A 380 -21.09 54.60 4.27
CA ALA A 380 -21.38 55.10 2.92
C ALA A 380 -20.12 55.24 2.07
N ILE A 381 -20.32 55.37 0.78
CA ILE A 381 -19.27 55.69 -0.18
C ILE A 381 -19.59 57.02 -0.81
N ASP A 382 -18.62 57.94 -0.81
CA ASP A 382 -18.74 59.18 -1.51
C ASP A 382 -18.80 58.95 -3.04
N PRO A 383 -19.86 59.34 -3.72
CA PRO A 383 -20.00 59.04 -5.15
C PRO A 383 -18.93 59.73 -6.02
N GLY A 384 -18.36 60.86 -5.57
CA GLY A 384 -17.36 61.63 -6.29
C GLY A 384 -15.94 61.13 -6.09
N SER A 385 -15.49 61.04 -4.83
CA SER A 385 -14.12 60.65 -4.45
C SER A 385 -13.94 59.16 -4.33
N LYS A 386 -15.03 58.39 -4.20
CA LYS A 386 -15.04 56.93 -3.89
C LYS A 386 -14.45 56.62 -2.51
N ASP A 387 -14.40 57.62 -1.61
CA ASP A 387 -13.94 57.42 -0.25
C ASP A 387 -14.96 56.62 0.54
N ARG A 388 -14.46 55.70 1.38
CA ARG A 388 -15.25 54.83 2.26
C ARG A 388 -15.38 55.51 3.60
N LEU A 389 -16.59 55.86 3.96
CA LEU A 389 -16.88 56.76 5.06
C LEU A 389 -17.81 56.12 6.08
N TYR A 390 -17.55 56.39 7.35
CA TYR A 390 -18.42 56.15 8.46
C TYR A 390 -18.91 57.48 9.01
N TYR A 391 -20.22 57.61 9.12
CA TYR A 391 -20.90 58.77 9.69
C TYR A 391 -21.47 58.42 11.05
N ALA A 392 -21.12 59.20 12.08
CA ALA A 392 -21.79 59.20 13.37
C ALA A 392 -22.52 60.51 13.56
N SER A 393 -23.76 60.45 13.99
CA SER A 393 -24.56 61.61 14.21
C SER A 393 -25.32 61.56 15.52
N MET A 394 -25.52 62.73 16.16
CA MET A 394 -26.18 62.87 17.46
C MET A 394 -27.12 64.06 17.47
N PRO A 395 -28.35 63.94 18.03
CA PRO A 395 -29.22 65.03 18.20
C PRO A 395 -28.64 66.06 19.19
N VAL A 396 -28.63 67.35 18.77
CA VAL A 396 -28.29 68.47 19.65
C VAL A 396 -29.57 69.02 20.28
N ARG A 397 -29.61 69.18 21.59
CA ARG A 397 -30.78 69.64 22.32
C ARG A 397 -30.48 70.95 23.05
N ASP A 398 -31.48 71.77 23.22
CA ASP A 398 -31.43 72.96 24.09
C ASP A 398 -31.55 72.60 25.60
N GLU A 399 -31.46 73.60 26.44
CA GLU A 399 -31.58 73.43 27.90
C GLU A 399 -32.97 72.91 28.30
N ALA A 400 -34.01 73.09 27.46
CA ALA A 400 -35.36 72.57 27.63
C ALA A 400 -35.53 71.10 27.13
N GLY A 401 -34.45 70.52 26.52
CA GLY A 401 -34.47 69.15 25.94
C GLY A 401 -35.05 69.09 24.54
N SER A 402 -35.41 70.22 23.92
CA SER A 402 -35.93 70.26 22.55
C SER A 402 -34.81 70.09 21.52
N LEU A 403 -35.09 69.32 20.46
CA LEU A 403 -34.13 69.16 19.37
C LEU A 403 -33.92 70.48 18.63
N ILE A 404 -32.71 70.95 18.53
CA ILE A 404 -32.32 72.17 17.81
C ILE A 404 -31.46 71.95 16.56
N GLY A 405 -30.86 70.75 16.45
CA GLY A 405 -30.04 70.37 15.30
C GLY A 405 -29.40 69.01 15.47
N VAL A 406 -28.46 68.68 14.61
CA VAL A 406 -27.72 67.42 14.60
C VAL A 406 -26.25 67.70 14.45
N ALA A 407 -25.43 67.10 15.31
CA ALA A 407 -23.98 67.06 15.18
C ALA A 407 -23.54 65.80 14.42
N VAL A 408 -22.57 65.95 13.52
CA VAL A 408 -22.11 64.84 12.67
C VAL A 408 -20.59 64.84 12.60
N LEU A 409 -20.00 63.64 12.72
CA LEU A 409 -18.61 63.37 12.40
C LEU A 409 -18.53 62.36 11.26
N GLU A 410 -17.62 62.64 10.31
CA GLU A 410 -17.32 61.84 9.14
C GLU A 410 -15.92 61.27 9.29
N LYS A 411 -15.76 59.94 9.29
CA LYS A 411 -14.47 59.24 9.39
C LYS A 411 -14.20 58.43 8.15
N SER A 412 -12.95 58.51 7.60
CA SER A 412 -12.48 57.57 6.58
C SER A 412 -12.16 56.20 7.20
N LEU A 413 -12.50 55.15 6.49
CA LEU A 413 -12.15 53.78 6.84
C LEU A 413 -10.80 53.34 6.24
N ASP A 414 -10.03 54.28 5.65
CA ASP A 414 -8.74 53.96 5.05
C ASP A 414 -7.70 53.47 6.10
N SER A 415 -7.73 54.06 7.32
CA SER A 415 -6.89 53.58 8.43
C SER A 415 -7.17 52.12 8.79
N PHE A 416 -8.43 51.79 8.88
CA PHE A 416 -8.85 50.42 9.15
C PHE A 416 -8.39 49.43 8.05
N GLU A 417 -8.43 49.82 6.79
CA GLU A 417 -7.96 49.01 5.68
C GLU A 417 -6.43 48.84 5.72
N VAL A 418 -5.69 49.93 5.99
CA VAL A 418 -4.22 49.91 6.07
C VAL A 418 -3.73 49.04 7.21
N ASP A 419 -4.36 49.10 8.39
CA ASP A 419 -4.03 48.33 9.58
C ASP A 419 -4.20 46.80 9.34
N LEU A 420 -5.17 46.43 8.52
CA LEU A 420 -5.48 45.04 8.23
C LEU A 420 -4.92 44.55 6.87
N LYS A 421 -4.10 45.36 6.19
CA LYS A 421 -3.55 45.01 4.87
C LYS A 421 -2.78 43.68 4.87
N ASN A 422 -2.03 43.40 5.93
CA ASN A 422 -1.22 42.19 6.07
C ASN A 422 -1.94 41.08 6.86
N PHE A 423 -3.26 41.17 7.06
CA PHE A 423 -4.01 40.15 7.75
C PHE A 423 -4.02 38.87 6.89
N ASP A 424 -3.71 37.73 7.50
CA ASP A 424 -3.49 36.45 6.81
C ASP A 424 -4.75 35.95 6.08
N ARG A 425 -5.93 36.25 6.64
CA ARG A 425 -7.21 35.85 6.06
C ARG A 425 -7.79 36.97 5.19
N SER A 426 -8.36 36.58 4.05
CA SER A 426 -9.08 37.58 3.22
C SER A 426 -10.34 38.02 3.93
N PHE A 427 -10.59 39.33 3.95
CA PHE A 427 -11.82 39.89 4.50
C PHE A 427 -12.40 40.96 3.57
N ALA A 428 -13.69 41.20 3.72
CA ALA A 428 -14.40 42.27 3.07
C ALA A 428 -15.46 42.85 4.00
N LEU A 429 -15.52 44.19 4.09
CA LEU A 429 -16.70 44.94 4.52
C LEU A 429 -17.56 45.16 3.28
N ILE A 430 -18.81 44.69 3.31
CA ILE A 430 -19.73 44.75 2.19
C ILE A 430 -20.95 45.58 2.50
N ASP A 431 -21.50 46.20 1.48
CA ASP A 431 -22.80 46.83 1.53
C ASP A 431 -23.97 45.84 1.60
N PRO A 432 -25.21 46.29 1.81
CA PRO A 432 -26.40 45.40 1.84
C PRO A 432 -26.62 44.57 0.58
N ASN A 433 -26.04 44.98 -0.56
CA ASN A 433 -26.15 44.27 -1.84
C ASN A 433 -24.96 43.30 -2.07
N GLY A 434 -23.98 43.23 -1.16
CA GLY A 434 -22.80 42.39 -1.32
C GLY A 434 -21.68 42.99 -2.15
N VAL A 435 -21.67 44.31 -2.33
CA VAL A 435 -20.56 45.01 -2.98
C VAL A 435 -19.43 45.25 -1.98
N VAL A 436 -18.21 44.83 -2.32
CA VAL A 436 -17.03 44.98 -1.49
C VAL A 436 -16.60 46.46 -1.40
N THR A 437 -16.52 46.97 -0.19
CA THR A 437 -16.16 48.38 0.05
C THR A 437 -14.76 48.51 0.67
N VAL A 438 -14.46 47.74 1.72
CA VAL A 438 -13.15 47.72 2.38
C VAL A 438 -12.63 46.28 2.39
N THR A 439 -11.37 46.06 2.05
CA THR A 439 -10.81 44.73 1.95
C THR A 439 -9.26 44.78 1.96
N ASN A 440 -8.63 43.73 2.47
CA ASN A 440 -7.19 43.53 2.31
C ASN A 440 -6.80 42.96 0.93
N ARG A 441 -7.79 42.77 0.03
CA ARG A 441 -7.58 42.36 -1.37
C ARG A 441 -7.99 43.49 -2.30
N PRO A 442 -7.07 44.41 -2.64
CA PRO A 442 -7.38 45.63 -3.42
C PRO A 442 -8.10 45.36 -4.75
N GLU A 443 -7.83 44.21 -5.37
CA GLU A 443 -8.43 43.77 -6.63
C GLU A 443 -9.94 43.49 -6.52
N LEU A 444 -10.44 43.22 -5.30
CA LEU A 444 -11.86 42.94 -5.05
C LEU A 444 -12.65 44.24 -4.72
N ARG A 445 -12.00 45.34 -4.57
CA ARG A 445 -12.67 46.61 -4.21
C ARG A 445 -13.70 47.00 -5.28
N PHE A 446 -14.92 47.30 -4.84
CA PHE A 446 -16.09 47.60 -5.68
C PHE A 446 -16.50 46.46 -6.63
N THR A 447 -16.14 45.21 -6.33
CA THR A 447 -16.69 44.02 -7.01
C THR A 447 -17.84 43.42 -6.22
N MET A 448 -18.59 42.53 -6.85
CA MET A 448 -19.69 41.80 -6.20
C MET A 448 -19.14 40.52 -5.61
N LEU A 449 -19.51 40.21 -4.35
CA LEU A 449 -19.22 38.87 -3.77
C LEU A 449 -20.10 37.79 -4.39
N TRP A 450 -21.36 38.04 -4.68
CA TRP A 450 -22.33 37.11 -5.28
C TRP A 450 -23.12 37.74 -6.40
N PRO A 451 -23.80 36.95 -7.26
CA PRO A 451 -24.62 37.47 -8.36
C PRO A 451 -25.76 38.32 -7.87
N LEU A 452 -25.94 39.47 -8.50
CA LEU A 452 -27.06 40.38 -8.27
C LEU A 452 -28.00 40.43 -9.47
N PRO A 453 -29.34 40.61 -9.25
CA PRO A 453 -30.26 40.91 -10.32
C PRO A 453 -29.84 42.14 -11.14
N SER A 454 -30.19 42.14 -12.41
CA SER A 454 -29.74 43.20 -13.36
C SER A 454 -30.27 44.61 -13.00
N ASP A 455 -31.45 44.70 -12.47
CA ASP A 455 -32.09 45.93 -12.01
C ASP A 455 -31.39 46.54 -10.81
N VAL A 456 -30.99 45.68 -9.82
CA VAL A 456 -30.20 46.10 -8.66
C VAL A 456 -28.83 46.58 -9.10
N ARG A 457 -28.15 45.83 -10.00
CA ARG A 457 -26.86 46.21 -10.52
C ARG A 457 -26.89 47.57 -11.23
N GLN A 458 -27.96 47.85 -11.99
CA GLN A 458 -28.10 49.13 -12.69
C GLN A 458 -28.36 50.30 -11.71
N SER A 459 -29.06 50.05 -10.61
CA SER A 459 -29.25 51.09 -9.58
C SER A 459 -27.99 51.49 -8.86
N LEU A 460 -27.04 50.54 -8.70
CA LEU A 460 -25.74 50.72 -8.04
C LEU A 460 -24.70 51.45 -8.91
N PHE A 461 -24.96 51.58 -10.22
CA PHE A 461 -24.04 52.22 -11.14
C PHE A 461 -23.67 53.66 -10.74
N LYS A 462 -24.64 54.42 -10.23
CA LYS A 462 -24.39 55.81 -9.77
C LYS A 462 -23.43 55.88 -8.59
N GLN A 463 -23.47 54.85 -7.72
CA GLN A 463 -22.69 54.82 -6.48
C GLN A 463 -21.30 54.21 -6.69
N TYR A 464 -21.19 53.10 -7.43
CA TYR A 464 -19.95 52.35 -7.58
C TYR A 464 -19.29 52.46 -8.95
N GLY A 465 -20.00 52.94 -9.96
CA GLY A 465 -19.60 52.89 -11.37
C GLY A 465 -19.90 51.51 -11.99
N ALA A 466 -19.28 51.20 -13.11
CA ALA A 466 -19.47 49.93 -13.80
C ALA A 466 -18.88 48.77 -12.95
N ILE A 467 -19.73 47.83 -12.54
CA ILE A 467 -19.32 46.63 -11.85
C ILE A 467 -19.25 45.51 -12.92
N GLU A 468 -18.11 45.42 -13.61
CA GLU A 468 -17.92 44.49 -14.75
C GLU A 468 -17.38 43.11 -14.33
N ALA A 469 -16.78 43.01 -13.14
CA ALA A 469 -16.16 41.79 -12.68
C ALA A 469 -17.21 40.69 -12.39
N ALA A 470 -16.90 39.45 -12.74
CA ALA A 470 -17.70 38.31 -12.35
C ALA A 470 -17.75 38.17 -10.81
N PRO A 471 -18.86 37.77 -10.25
CA PRO A 471 -19.00 37.60 -8.80
C PRO A 471 -18.01 36.52 -8.28
N LEU A 472 -17.40 36.80 -7.13
CA LEU A 472 -16.40 35.92 -6.51
C LEU A 472 -17.04 34.58 -6.04
N MET A 473 -18.30 34.62 -5.60
CA MET A 473 -19.05 33.48 -5.06
C MET A 473 -20.27 33.18 -5.92
N GLN A 474 -20.71 31.92 -5.95
CA GLN A 474 -21.86 31.50 -6.76
C GLN A 474 -23.21 31.88 -6.16
N ARG A 475 -23.28 32.15 -4.86
CA ARG A 475 -24.50 32.48 -4.13
C ARG A 475 -24.21 33.36 -2.92
N GLU A 476 -25.24 34.03 -2.43
CA GLU A 476 -25.18 34.78 -1.16
C GLU A 476 -24.94 33.85 0.02
N VAL A 477 -24.09 34.28 0.98
CA VAL A 477 -23.83 33.61 2.24
C VAL A 477 -24.60 34.28 3.36
N ILE A 478 -25.45 33.51 4.04
CA ILE A 478 -26.18 33.95 5.23
C ILE A 478 -25.53 33.25 6.43
N GLY A 479 -24.62 33.95 7.12
CA GLY A 479 -23.88 33.38 8.26
C GLY A 479 -22.60 32.69 7.84
N ALA A 480 -22.58 31.35 7.68
CA ALA A 480 -21.40 30.60 7.33
C ALA A 480 -21.68 29.50 6.31
N ALA A 481 -20.76 29.26 5.39
CA ALA A 481 -20.88 28.18 4.40
C ALA A 481 -19.51 27.78 3.82
N TRP A 482 -19.42 26.54 3.40
CA TRP A 482 -18.38 26.05 2.51
C TRP A 482 -18.77 26.32 1.05
N LEU A 483 -17.92 27.02 0.32
CA LEU A 483 -18.14 27.39 -1.09
C LEU A 483 -16.89 27.09 -1.92
N LYS A 484 -17.04 27.08 -3.23
CA LYS A 484 -15.90 27.07 -4.17
C LYS A 484 -15.61 28.52 -4.59
N ILE A 485 -14.37 28.95 -4.36
CA ILE A 485 -13.82 30.21 -4.87
C ILE A 485 -12.56 29.84 -5.68
N ASP A 486 -12.50 30.22 -6.94
CA ASP A 486 -11.39 29.90 -7.87
C ASP A 486 -11.01 28.40 -7.89
N GLY A 487 -12.02 27.54 -7.82
CA GLY A 487 -11.84 26.07 -7.83
C GLY A 487 -11.49 25.48 -6.47
N ALA A 488 -11.09 26.26 -5.46
CA ALA A 488 -10.78 25.81 -4.11
C ALA A 488 -12.02 25.79 -3.20
N HIS A 489 -12.14 24.78 -2.35
CA HIS A 489 -13.15 24.77 -1.29
C HIS A 489 -12.71 25.69 -0.16
N VAL A 490 -13.52 26.73 0.11
CA VAL A 490 -13.21 27.81 1.07
C VAL A 490 -14.33 27.89 2.10
N TYR A 491 -13.97 28.07 3.37
CA TYR A 491 -14.93 28.39 4.40
C TYR A 491 -15.13 29.90 4.45
N VAL A 492 -16.38 30.32 4.25
CA VAL A 492 -16.80 31.72 4.26
C VAL A 492 -17.66 31.96 5.48
N GLN A 493 -17.39 33.04 6.20
CA GLN A 493 -18.19 33.48 7.33
C GLN A 493 -18.58 34.92 7.18
N ARG A 494 -19.88 35.24 7.43
CA ARG A 494 -20.46 36.58 7.39
C ARG A 494 -21.04 36.95 8.74
N ARG A 495 -20.82 38.20 9.15
CA ARG A 495 -21.41 38.79 10.35
C ARG A 495 -21.95 40.19 10.03
N ALA A 496 -23.20 40.48 10.38
CA ALA A 496 -23.75 41.81 10.25
C ALA A 496 -23.02 42.81 11.19
N VAL A 497 -22.73 43.97 10.67
CA VAL A 497 -22.07 45.08 11.40
C VAL A 497 -23.10 46.05 11.92
N ASP A 498 -24.15 46.33 11.12
CA ASP A 498 -25.21 47.26 11.48
C ASP A 498 -26.59 46.72 11.13
N ARG A 499 -27.65 47.47 11.53
CA ARG A 499 -29.05 47.17 11.22
C ARG A 499 -29.45 47.46 9.78
N TYR A 500 -28.59 48.08 9.00
CA TYR A 500 -28.87 48.43 7.61
C TYR A 500 -28.37 47.45 6.59
N GLY A 501 -27.76 46.32 7.07
CA GLY A 501 -27.33 45.20 6.22
C GLY A 501 -25.84 45.20 5.86
N TRP A 502 -25.07 46.17 6.35
CA TRP A 502 -23.61 46.10 6.21
C TRP A 502 -23.06 44.93 6.96
N SER A 503 -22.10 44.23 6.36
CA SER A 503 -21.59 42.98 6.90
C SER A 503 -20.10 42.85 6.66
N LEU A 504 -19.42 42.20 7.64
CA LEU A 504 -18.06 41.71 7.47
C LEU A 504 -18.12 40.27 6.98
N VAL A 505 -17.32 39.96 5.98
CA VAL A 505 -17.17 38.60 5.42
C VAL A 505 -15.69 38.24 5.47
N THR A 506 -15.38 37.03 5.94
CA THR A 506 -14.03 36.49 5.92
C THR A 506 -14.01 35.18 5.18
N TRP A 507 -12.90 34.87 4.51
CA TRP A 507 -12.65 33.58 3.88
C TRP A 507 -11.16 33.26 3.82
N LYS A 508 -10.83 31.98 3.92
CA LYS A 508 -9.47 31.45 3.77
C LYS A 508 -9.54 30.15 2.99
N ALA A 509 -8.66 29.98 2.03
CA ALA A 509 -8.45 28.69 1.41
C ALA A 509 -7.83 27.74 2.45
N PRO A 510 -8.36 26.53 2.63
CA PRO A 510 -7.83 25.58 3.60
C PRO A 510 -6.56 24.93 3.06
N GLU A 511 -5.42 25.59 3.19
CA GLU A 511 -4.13 25.07 2.74
C GLU A 511 -3.71 23.79 3.47
N GLY A 512 -4.28 23.47 4.63
CA GLY A 512 -3.94 22.35 5.47
C GLY A 512 -4.92 21.17 5.47
N ILE A 513 -6.08 21.23 4.82
CA ILE A 513 -7.09 20.16 4.87
C ILE A 513 -6.54 18.86 4.27
N PHE A 514 -5.78 18.99 3.18
CA PHE A 514 -5.14 17.85 2.52
C PHE A 514 -4.00 17.29 3.38
N ALA A 515 -3.23 18.13 4.07
CA ALA A 515 -2.13 17.68 4.93
C ALA A 515 -2.62 16.76 6.04
N SER A 516 -3.72 17.11 6.72
CA SER A 516 -4.31 16.29 7.79
C SER A 516 -4.86 14.97 7.26
N ARG A 517 -5.54 14.98 6.11
CA ARG A 517 -6.04 13.77 5.46
C ARG A 517 -4.91 12.89 4.95
N VAL A 518 -3.86 13.48 4.39
CA VAL A 518 -2.64 12.77 3.94
C VAL A 518 -1.95 12.05 5.08
N LEU A 519 -1.91 12.64 6.28
CA LEU A 519 -1.37 11.96 7.46
C LEU A 519 -2.13 10.65 7.74
N GLY A 520 -3.46 10.66 7.67
CA GLY A 520 -4.30 9.44 7.79
C GLY A 520 -3.97 8.40 6.72
N ILE A 521 -3.77 8.83 5.48
CA ILE A 521 -3.37 7.97 4.36
C ILE A 521 -1.98 7.36 4.59
N ILE A 522 -1.01 8.16 5.04
CA ILE A 522 0.36 7.69 5.33
C ILE A 522 0.36 6.65 6.46
N ILE A 523 -0.37 6.91 7.54
CA ILE A 523 -0.50 5.95 8.65
C ILE A 523 -1.14 4.65 8.17
N THR A 524 -2.18 4.73 7.34
CA THR A 524 -2.84 3.56 6.75
C THR A 524 -1.89 2.76 5.87
N LEU A 525 -1.10 3.45 5.04
CA LEU A 525 -0.07 2.83 4.20
C LEU A 525 0.98 2.11 5.04
N GLN A 526 1.46 2.76 6.10
CA GLN A 526 2.46 2.18 6.99
C GLN A 526 1.92 0.92 7.69
N MET A 527 0.66 0.96 8.17
CA MET A 527 -0.01 -0.21 8.74
C MET A 527 -0.17 -1.34 7.72
N ALA A 528 -0.59 -1.02 6.48
CA ALA A 528 -0.74 -1.99 5.42
C ALA A 528 0.61 -2.63 5.02
N MET A 529 1.67 -1.84 4.94
CA MET A 529 3.03 -2.33 4.67
C MET A 529 3.55 -3.22 5.79
N MET A 530 3.36 -2.84 7.05
CA MET A 530 3.76 -3.66 8.20
C MET A 530 2.99 -4.99 8.22
N ALA A 531 1.68 -4.95 7.98
CA ALA A 531 0.85 -6.14 7.88
C ALA A 531 1.32 -7.05 6.74
N LEU A 532 1.61 -6.49 5.57
CA LEU A 532 2.13 -7.24 4.42
C LEU A 532 3.47 -7.90 4.72
N VAL A 533 4.42 -7.18 5.31
CA VAL A 533 5.73 -7.72 5.71
C VAL A 533 5.58 -8.85 6.72
N TYR A 534 4.73 -8.65 7.74
CA TYR A 534 4.44 -9.70 8.73
C TYR A 534 3.83 -10.94 8.09
N LEU A 535 2.82 -10.76 7.21
CA LEU A 535 2.13 -11.88 6.55
C LEU A 535 3.05 -12.67 5.62
N VAL A 536 3.88 -11.96 4.83
CA VAL A 536 4.87 -12.59 3.94
C VAL A 536 5.96 -13.30 4.75
N GLY A 537 6.44 -12.68 5.83
CA GLY A 537 7.42 -13.29 6.73
C GLY A 537 6.87 -14.56 7.40
N ARG A 538 5.63 -14.52 7.86
CA ARG A 538 4.94 -15.67 8.45
C ARG A 538 4.71 -16.81 7.45
N GLU A 539 4.32 -16.48 6.22
CA GLU A 539 4.15 -17.46 5.15
C GLU A 539 5.47 -18.17 4.83
N ARG A 540 6.58 -17.41 4.72
CA ARG A 540 7.91 -17.99 4.51
C ARG A 540 8.33 -18.90 5.65
N TRP A 541 8.19 -18.44 6.89
CA TRP A 541 8.57 -19.22 8.08
C TRP A 541 7.86 -20.58 8.11
N ILE A 542 6.58 -20.63 7.75
CA ILE A 542 5.84 -21.88 7.72
C ILE A 542 6.23 -22.76 6.53
N HIS A 543 6.42 -22.15 5.36
CA HIS A 543 6.90 -22.89 4.19
C HIS A 543 8.25 -23.57 4.50
N ASP A 544 9.17 -22.85 5.12
CA ASP A 544 10.50 -23.36 5.48
C ASP A 544 10.41 -24.49 6.51
N ASN A 545 9.54 -24.35 7.52
CA ASN A 545 9.31 -25.42 8.53
C ASN A 545 8.73 -26.69 7.89
N VAL A 546 7.74 -26.56 7.00
CA VAL A 546 7.16 -27.72 6.30
C VAL A 546 8.19 -28.41 5.39
N GLN A 547 9.03 -27.62 4.72
CA GLN A 547 10.13 -28.19 3.91
C GLN A 547 11.17 -28.89 4.78
N LEU A 548 11.47 -28.37 5.96
CA LEU A 548 12.39 -29.00 6.91
C LEU A 548 11.84 -30.32 7.43
N GLU A 549 10.56 -30.36 7.86
CA GLU A 549 9.91 -31.62 8.29
C GLU A 549 9.97 -32.69 7.20
N LYS A 550 9.65 -32.31 5.95
CA LYS A 550 9.69 -33.23 4.81
C LYS A 550 11.11 -33.74 4.51
N ARG A 551 12.13 -32.91 4.65
CA ARG A 551 13.53 -33.34 4.52
C ARG A 551 13.91 -34.35 5.58
N LEU A 552 13.57 -34.08 6.85
CA LEU A 552 13.86 -34.98 7.96
C LEU A 552 13.17 -36.35 7.77
N GLU A 553 11.90 -36.35 7.33
CA GLU A 553 11.17 -37.58 7.02
C GLU A 553 11.83 -38.35 5.88
N LEU A 554 12.26 -37.68 4.82
CA LEU A 554 12.97 -38.33 3.71
C LEU A 554 14.33 -38.89 4.12
N GLU A 555 15.07 -38.19 4.98
CA GLU A 555 16.36 -38.62 5.50
C GLU A 555 16.18 -39.87 6.38
N GLU A 556 15.16 -39.90 7.23
CA GLU A 556 14.84 -41.07 8.06
C GLU A 556 14.44 -42.26 7.19
N LEU A 557 13.58 -42.05 6.19
CA LEU A 557 13.20 -43.07 5.23
C LEU A 557 14.41 -43.61 4.47
N ALA A 558 15.31 -42.72 4.03
CA ALA A 558 16.54 -43.13 3.35
C ALA A 558 17.45 -43.96 4.23
N ARG A 559 17.64 -43.61 5.52
CA ARG A 559 18.41 -44.37 6.49
C ARG A 559 17.79 -45.75 6.72
N ASN A 560 16.46 -45.82 6.86
CA ASN A 560 15.73 -47.10 7.03
C ASN A 560 15.88 -47.98 5.79
N LEU A 561 15.82 -47.43 4.59
CA LEU A 561 16.02 -48.18 3.35
C LEU A 561 17.46 -48.67 3.22
N ASP A 562 18.46 -47.85 3.54
CA ASP A 562 19.87 -48.23 3.53
C ASP A 562 20.15 -49.36 4.55
N PHE A 563 19.59 -49.23 5.75
CA PHE A 563 19.71 -50.30 6.77
C PHE A 563 19.12 -51.63 6.28
N ARG A 564 17.89 -51.61 5.76
CA ARG A 564 17.24 -52.81 5.19
C ARG A 564 17.98 -53.35 3.97
N ALA A 565 18.57 -52.51 3.18
CA ALA A 565 19.35 -52.92 2.01
C ALA A 565 20.73 -53.51 2.36
N ALA A 566 21.26 -53.24 3.56
CA ALA A 566 22.58 -53.63 4.01
C ALA A 566 22.57 -54.83 4.94
N THR A 567 21.45 -55.22 5.55
CA THR A 567 21.36 -56.26 6.56
C THR A 567 20.53 -57.45 6.09
N ASP A 568 20.81 -58.65 6.68
CA ASP A 568 20.00 -59.86 6.54
C ASP A 568 18.79 -59.75 7.51
N PRO A 569 17.56 -59.96 7.03
CA PRO A 569 16.36 -59.74 7.86
C PRO A 569 16.17 -60.76 8.99
N LEU A 570 16.77 -61.95 8.91
CA LEU A 570 16.68 -62.99 9.93
C LEU A 570 17.70 -62.78 11.06
N THR A 571 18.95 -62.54 10.69
CA THR A 571 20.05 -62.49 11.65
C THR A 571 20.44 -61.09 12.10
N GLY A 572 20.02 -60.04 11.37
CA GLY A 572 20.43 -58.64 11.60
C GLY A 572 21.89 -58.31 11.24
N LEU A 573 22.66 -59.33 10.79
CA LEU A 573 24.01 -59.17 10.32
C LEU A 573 24.07 -58.47 8.97
N TYR A 574 25.24 -58.02 8.54
CA TYR A 574 25.38 -57.56 7.16
C TYR A 574 25.02 -58.70 6.18
N ASN A 575 24.36 -58.31 5.09
CA ASN A 575 24.09 -59.21 4.00
C ASN A 575 25.31 -59.31 3.06
N ARG A 576 25.29 -60.28 2.15
CA ARG A 576 26.33 -60.53 1.16
C ARG A 576 26.72 -59.29 0.36
N ARG A 577 25.71 -58.44 0.00
CA ARG A 577 25.97 -57.24 -0.78
C ARG A 577 26.77 -56.19 0.01
N LYS A 578 26.46 -55.94 1.26
CA LYS A 578 27.17 -55.02 2.14
C LYS A 578 28.57 -55.58 2.46
N PHE A 579 28.65 -56.86 2.74
CA PHE A 579 29.93 -57.53 2.98
C PHE A 579 30.91 -57.36 1.80
N ASN A 580 30.46 -57.59 0.56
CA ASN A 580 31.32 -57.44 -0.62
C ASN A 580 31.89 -56.03 -0.75
N ARG A 581 31.14 -55.00 -0.37
CA ARG A 581 31.60 -53.60 -0.36
C ARG A 581 32.72 -53.39 0.70
N GLU A 582 32.50 -53.91 1.90
CA GLU A 582 33.49 -53.84 2.97
C GLU A 582 34.76 -54.62 2.60
N LEU A 583 34.61 -55.80 2.05
CA LEU A 583 35.75 -56.62 1.58
C LEU A 583 36.60 -55.88 0.54
N ALA A 584 35.93 -55.30 -0.46
CA ALA A 584 36.63 -54.49 -1.49
C ALA A 584 37.41 -53.32 -0.87
N THR A 585 36.82 -52.66 0.14
CA THR A 585 37.44 -51.54 0.84
C THR A 585 38.66 -51.99 1.64
N GLU A 586 38.54 -53.14 2.36
CA GLU A 586 39.62 -53.66 3.19
C GLU A 586 40.76 -54.31 2.34
N ILE A 587 40.45 -54.87 1.17
CA ILE A 587 41.50 -55.31 0.21
C ILE A 587 42.32 -54.11 -0.25
N LEU A 588 41.71 -52.98 -0.66
CA LEU A 588 42.43 -51.79 -1.05
C LEU A 588 43.28 -51.22 0.09
N ARG A 589 42.79 -51.30 1.33
CA ARG A 589 43.54 -50.95 2.53
C ARG A 589 44.75 -51.85 2.73
N ALA A 590 44.54 -53.16 2.68
CA ALA A 590 45.62 -54.18 2.83
C ALA A 590 46.69 -53.99 1.77
N GLN A 591 46.33 -53.75 0.52
CA GLN A 591 47.23 -53.45 -0.56
C GLN A 591 48.07 -52.19 -0.30
N ARG A 592 47.41 -51.12 0.15
CA ARG A 592 48.06 -49.80 0.35
C ARG A 592 49.01 -49.80 1.55
N TYR A 593 48.60 -50.39 2.68
CA TYR A 593 49.33 -50.30 3.94
C TYR A 593 50.14 -51.58 4.25
N LYS A 594 50.05 -52.58 3.34
CA LYS A 594 50.72 -53.88 3.50
C LYS A 594 50.36 -54.57 4.83
N THR A 595 49.13 -54.35 5.29
CA THR A 595 48.62 -54.99 6.48
C THR A 595 47.98 -56.35 6.13
N PRO A 596 48.16 -57.37 6.97
CA PRO A 596 47.55 -58.67 6.70
C PRO A 596 46.02 -58.55 6.78
N LEU A 597 45.30 -59.28 5.94
CA LEU A 597 43.87 -59.39 5.92
C LEU A 597 43.51 -60.83 5.77
N SER A 598 42.54 -61.33 6.55
CA SER A 598 42.05 -62.69 6.40
C SER A 598 40.55 -62.77 6.31
N LEU A 599 40.07 -63.76 5.64
CA LEU A 599 38.66 -64.10 5.48
C LEU A 599 38.41 -65.46 6.14
N VAL A 600 37.35 -65.52 6.95
CA VAL A 600 36.87 -66.76 7.55
C VAL A 600 35.46 -67.05 7.04
N LEU A 601 35.29 -68.12 6.30
CA LEU A 601 33.98 -68.61 5.86
C LEU A 601 33.60 -69.80 6.72
N TYR A 602 32.40 -69.79 7.29
CA TYR A 602 31.95 -71.00 8.08
C TYR A 602 30.51 -71.29 7.77
N ASP A 603 30.19 -72.55 7.98
CA ASP A 603 28.88 -73.21 7.68
C ASP A 603 28.42 -74.08 8.86
N VAL A 604 27.13 -74.07 9.11
CA VAL A 604 26.54 -74.95 10.19
C VAL A 604 26.48 -76.35 9.74
N ASP A 605 27.21 -77.29 10.40
CA ASP A 605 27.24 -78.68 10.06
C ASP A 605 25.87 -79.33 10.22
N HIS A 606 25.44 -80.10 9.22
CA HIS A 606 24.18 -80.81 9.19
C HIS A 606 22.94 -79.91 9.38
N PHE A 607 22.98 -78.64 9.01
CA PHE A 607 21.86 -77.70 9.19
C PHE A 607 20.56 -78.12 8.51
N LYS A 608 20.68 -78.82 7.36
CA LYS A 608 19.51 -79.44 6.70
C LYS A 608 18.83 -80.49 7.60
N HIS A 609 19.59 -81.27 8.32
CA HIS A 609 19.03 -82.26 9.24
C HIS A 609 18.31 -81.59 10.42
N ILE A 610 18.80 -80.44 10.91
CA ILE A 610 18.10 -79.68 11.95
C ILE A 610 16.74 -79.21 11.42
N ASN A 611 16.72 -78.65 10.19
CA ASN A 611 15.49 -78.16 9.55
C ASN A 611 14.48 -79.37 9.31
N ASP A 612 14.98 -80.48 8.80
CA ASP A 612 14.14 -81.66 8.49
C ASP A 612 13.56 -82.31 9.74
N SER A 613 14.30 -82.27 10.86
CA SER A 613 13.90 -82.88 12.11
C SER A 613 13.08 -82.06 13.06
N LEU A 614 13.40 -80.72 13.14
CA LEU A 614 12.82 -79.74 14.10
C LEU A 614 12.04 -78.61 13.45
N GLY A 615 12.01 -78.61 12.11
CA GLY A 615 11.35 -77.52 11.32
C GLY A 615 12.17 -76.27 11.12
N HIS A 616 11.82 -75.49 10.08
CA HIS A 616 12.53 -74.28 9.68
C HIS A 616 12.60 -73.22 10.79
N GLN A 617 11.61 -73.18 11.69
CA GLN A 617 11.65 -72.25 12.81
C GLN A 617 12.77 -72.51 13.80
N ALA A 618 13.10 -73.75 13.99
CA ALA A 618 14.21 -74.18 14.84
C ALA A 618 15.54 -73.84 14.17
N GLY A 619 15.65 -74.06 12.85
CA GLY A 619 16.82 -73.58 12.07
C GLY A 619 17.02 -72.11 12.13
N ASP A 620 15.94 -71.31 11.99
CA ASP A 620 16.02 -69.80 12.10
C ASP A 620 16.49 -69.40 13.50
N LYS A 621 16.05 -70.05 14.57
CA LYS A 621 16.56 -69.85 15.94
C LYS A 621 18.04 -70.19 16.07
N VAL A 622 18.53 -71.21 15.44
CA VAL A 622 19.94 -71.57 15.41
C VAL A 622 20.76 -70.50 14.72
N LEU A 623 20.36 -70.08 13.53
CA LEU A 623 21.06 -69.01 12.77
C LEU A 623 21.09 -67.72 13.56
N THR A 624 19.97 -67.31 14.18
CA THR A 624 19.89 -66.10 15.00
C THR A 624 20.76 -66.18 16.26
N ALA A 625 20.76 -67.35 16.93
CA ALA A 625 21.59 -67.58 18.11
C ALA A 625 23.10 -67.58 17.77
N LEU A 626 23.47 -68.23 16.68
CA LEU A 626 24.86 -68.25 16.20
C LEU A 626 25.34 -66.83 15.79
N SER A 627 24.51 -66.09 15.08
CA SER A 627 24.86 -64.72 14.66
C SER A 627 25.16 -63.83 15.85
N ARG A 628 24.32 -63.86 16.88
CA ARG A 628 24.51 -63.09 18.12
C ARG A 628 25.76 -63.56 18.88
N PHE A 629 25.92 -64.87 18.98
CA PHE A 629 27.03 -65.46 19.68
C PHE A 629 28.39 -65.09 19.01
N VAL A 630 28.53 -65.28 17.71
CA VAL A 630 29.72 -64.93 16.96
C VAL A 630 29.99 -63.43 17.00
N SER A 631 28.96 -62.59 16.83
CA SER A 631 29.13 -61.13 16.94
C SER A 631 29.70 -60.69 18.29
N ALA A 632 29.39 -61.39 19.38
CA ALA A 632 29.91 -61.11 20.72
C ALA A 632 31.32 -61.59 20.96
N HIS A 633 31.83 -62.50 20.10
CA HIS A 633 33.16 -63.14 20.25
C HIS A 633 34.18 -62.71 19.23
N ILE A 634 33.86 -61.77 18.33
CA ILE A 634 34.78 -61.14 17.38
C ILE A 634 35.04 -59.72 17.80
N ARG A 635 36.06 -59.07 17.23
CA ARG A 635 36.43 -57.70 17.51
C ARG A 635 35.48 -56.74 16.81
N ASN A 636 35.36 -55.52 17.32
CA ASN A 636 34.58 -54.45 16.65
C ASN A 636 35.13 -54.06 15.26
N SER A 637 36.40 -54.37 14.98
CA SER A 637 37.04 -54.17 13.67
C SER A 637 36.69 -55.24 12.66
N ASP A 638 36.18 -56.42 13.14
CA ASP A 638 35.87 -57.56 12.28
C ASP A 638 34.45 -57.40 11.73
N VAL A 639 34.27 -57.78 10.48
CA VAL A 639 32.96 -57.61 9.79
C VAL A 639 32.34 -58.98 9.64
N LEU A 640 31.22 -59.24 10.35
CA LEU A 640 30.42 -60.44 10.24
C LEU A 640 29.22 -60.25 9.31
N ALA A 641 29.02 -61.16 8.41
CA ALA A 641 27.89 -61.17 7.52
C ALA A 641 27.31 -62.59 7.31
N ARG A 642 26.03 -62.66 6.98
CA ARG A 642 25.39 -63.87 6.47
C ARG A 642 25.68 -63.95 4.96
N TRP A 643 26.36 -65.01 4.56
CA TRP A 643 26.75 -65.19 3.15
C TRP A 643 25.61 -65.80 2.32
N GLY A 644 24.86 -66.75 2.87
CA GLY A 644 23.69 -67.36 2.26
C GLY A 644 23.26 -68.63 3.04
N GLY A 645 21.95 -68.93 3.10
CA GLY A 645 21.48 -70.11 3.79
C GLY A 645 21.99 -70.24 5.22
N GLU A 646 22.81 -71.22 5.47
CA GLU A 646 23.52 -71.54 6.74
C GLU A 646 24.98 -71.05 6.78
N GLU A 647 25.42 -70.33 5.76
CA GLU A 647 26.79 -69.87 5.61
C GLU A 647 26.99 -68.43 6.15
N PHE A 648 28.06 -68.23 6.84
CA PHE A 648 28.49 -66.93 7.38
C PHE A 648 29.92 -66.63 7.00
N VAL A 649 30.26 -65.36 6.96
CA VAL A 649 31.60 -64.91 6.63
C VAL A 649 32.05 -63.83 7.62
N ILE A 650 33.30 -63.93 8.05
CA ILE A 650 33.96 -62.94 8.90
C ILE A 650 35.19 -62.37 8.13
N LEU A 651 35.24 -61.08 7.98
CA LEU A 651 36.40 -60.35 7.48
C LEU A 651 37.20 -59.89 8.68
N THR A 652 38.48 -60.19 8.72
CA THR A 652 39.38 -59.86 9.84
C THR A 652 40.50 -58.95 9.35
N PRO A 653 40.34 -57.64 9.41
CA PRO A 653 41.37 -56.69 9.07
C PRO A 653 42.59 -56.77 10.03
N ALA A 654 43.77 -56.47 9.53
CA ALA A 654 45.06 -56.55 10.27
C ALA A 654 45.28 -57.91 10.99
N CYS A 655 44.83 -59.01 10.36
CA CYS A 655 44.93 -60.35 10.88
C CYS A 655 45.51 -61.30 9.83
N ASN A 656 46.56 -62.02 10.19
CA ASN A 656 47.17 -63.02 9.32
C ASN A 656 46.45 -64.37 9.42
N GLY A 657 46.72 -65.30 8.51
CA GLY A 657 46.07 -66.58 8.42
C GLY A 657 46.15 -67.45 9.71
N PRO A 658 47.33 -67.62 10.32
CA PRO A 658 47.45 -68.34 11.59
C PRO A 658 46.60 -67.75 12.72
N VAL A 659 46.55 -66.44 12.88
CA VAL A 659 45.74 -65.73 13.89
C VAL A 659 44.23 -65.87 13.57
N ALA A 660 43.87 -65.80 12.29
CA ALA A 660 42.51 -66.02 11.85
C ALA A 660 42.05 -67.52 12.07
N CYS A 661 42.97 -68.46 11.89
CA CYS A 661 42.72 -69.86 12.24
C CYS A 661 42.52 -70.05 13.75
N GLN A 662 43.30 -69.34 14.58
CA GLN A 662 43.10 -69.38 16.03
C GLN A 662 41.73 -68.80 16.44
N LEU A 663 41.34 -67.68 15.84
CA LEU A 663 40.00 -67.12 16.03
C LEU A 663 38.90 -68.12 15.62
N ALA A 664 39.00 -68.69 14.43
CA ALA A 664 38.09 -69.68 13.93
C ALA A 664 38.04 -70.96 14.82
N GLY A 665 39.20 -71.41 15.35
CA GLY A 665 39.31 -72.48 16.30
C GLY A 665 38.59 -72.24 17.62
N ASN A 666 38.81 -71.03 18.19
CA ASN A 666 38.12 -70.56 19.39
C ASN A 666 36.61 -70.50 19.18
N LEU A 667 36.16 -69.98 18.06
CA LEU A 667 34.74 -69.92 17.69
C LEU A 667 34.15 -71.30 17.51
N LYS A 668 34.86 -72.23 16.85
CA LYS A 668 34.45 -73.58 16.63
C LYS A 668 34.21 -74.32 17.98
N ASP A 669 35.17 -74.24 18.90
CA ASP A 669 35.06 -74.88 20.21
C ASP A 669 33.96 -74.23 21.07
N ALA A 670 33.82 -72.92 21.02
CA ALA A 670 32.79 -72.18 21.75
C ALA A 670 31.39 -72.49 21.20
N ILE A 671 31.21 -72.59 19.89
CA ILE A 671 29.96 -72.94 19.25
C ILE A 671 29.58 -74.36 19.57
N ALA A 672 30.50 -75.30 19.53
CA ALA A 672 30.27 -76.74 19.88
C ALA A 672 29.83 -76.90 21.34
N ALA A 673 30.19 -76.01 22.24
CA ALA A 673 29.78 -76.00 23.64
C ALA A 673 28.45 -75.21 23.87
N LEU A 674 27.92 -74.52 22.88
CA LEU A 674 26.72 -73.71 23.00
C LEU A 674 25.46 -74.53 22.81
N ALA A 675 24.61 -74.61 23.83
CA ALA A 675 23.31 -75.27 23.72
C ALA A 675 22.27 -74.27 23.14
N ILE A 676 21.69 -74.59 21.99
CA ILE A 676 20.75 -73.70 21.28
C ILE A 676 19.32 -74.31 21.32
N GLY A 677 18.57 -74.06 22.37
CA GLY A 677 17.18 -74.46 22.52
C GLY A 677 16.97 -75.98 22.25
N GLU A 678 15.99 -76.29 21.43
CA GLU A 678 15.66 -77.70 21.07
C GLU A 678 16.68 -78.35 20.12
N ALA A 679 17.49 -77.55 19.42
CA ALA A 679 18.51 -78.07 18.51
C ALA A 679 19.73 -78.66 19.26
N GLY A 680 19.86 -78.42 20.58
CA GLY A 680 20.98 -78.86 21.37
C GLY A 680 22.28 -78.19 20.97
N THR A 681 23.36 -78.97 20.94
CA THR A 681 24.68 -78.44 20.47
C THR A 681 24.83 -78.57 18.96
N VAL A 682 25.34 -77.57 18.31
CA VAL A 682 25.59 -77.58 16.87
C VAL A 682 27.11 -77.42 16.65
N THR A 683 27.59 -77.96 15.58
CA THR A 683 29.00 -77.70 15.16
C THR A 683 29.06 -76.92 13.89
N CYS A 684 30.18 -76.24 13.64
CA CYS A 684 30.43 -75.49 12.40
C CYS A 684 31.79 -75.91 11.83
N SER A 685 31.85 -75.98 10.51
CA SER A 685 33.10 -76.11 9.75
C SER A 685 33.57 -74.73 9.28
N PHE A 686 34.91 -74.48 9.31
CA PHE A 686 35.51 -73.22 9.01
C PHE A 686 36.58 -73.34 7.92
N GLY A 687 36.50 -72.46 6.91
CA GLY A 687 37.55 -72.28 5.94
C GLY A 687 38.17 -70.87 6.10
N VAL A 688 39.48 -70.82 6.22
CA VAL A 688 40.22 -69.60 6.41
C VAL A 688 41.09 -69.32 5.19
N ALA A 689 41.09 -68.12 4.67
CA ALA A 689 42.01 -67.66 3.64
C ALA A 689 42.67 -66.34 4.03
N GLN A 690 43.98 -66.25 3.92
CA GLN A 690 44.68 -65.00 4.05
C GLN A 690 44.79 -64.34 2.68
N TYR A 691 44.57 -63.01 2.65
CA TYR A 691 44.76 -62.20 1.47
C TYR A 691 46.25 -62.20 1.05
N GLU A 692 46.48 -62.40 -0.21
CA GLU A 692 47.79 -62.33 -0.84
C GLU A 692 47.83 -61.28 -1.95
N ASP A 693 49.03 -60.72 -2.19
CA ASP A 693 49.19 -59.73 -3.24
C ASP A 693 48.75 -60.32 -4.60
N GLY A 694 47.72 -59.69 -5.21
CA GLY A 694 47.11 -60.15 -6.43
C GLY A 694 45.74 -60.80 -6.27
N ASP A 695 45.31 -61.08 -5.04
CA ASP A 695 43.93 -61.56 -4.80
C ASP A 695 42.90 -60.50 -5.16
N THR A 696 41.86 -60.92 -5.82
CA THR A 696 40.59 -60.15 -5.91
C THR A 696 39.62 -60.60 -4.79
N ALA A 697 38.54 -59.89 -4.58
CA ALA A 697 37.51 -60.34 -3.63
C ALA A 697 37.01 -61.74 -3.94
N GLU A 698 36.83 -62.06 -5.23
CA GLU A 698 36.34 -63.33 -5.71
C GLU A 698 37.34 -64.44 -5.46
N THR A 699 38.67 -64.22 -5.72
CA THR A 699 39.71 -65.26 -5.51
C THR A 699 39.91 -65.57 -4.03
N LEU A 700 39.88 -64.51 -3.17
CA LEU A 700 40.02 -64.67 -1.74
C LEU A 700 38.83 -65.47 -1.16
N ILE A 701 37.59 -65.15 -1.59
CA ILE A 701 36.40 -65.90 -1.18
C ILE A 701 36.45 -67.35 -1.68
N ALA A 702 36.86 -67.58 -2.93
CA ALA A 702 36.97 -68.92 -3.49
C ALA A 702 38.00 -69.80 -2.73
N ARG A 703 39.13 -69.22 -2.32
CA ARG A 703 40.12 -69.97 -1.49
C ARG A 703 39.58 -70.31 -0.10
N ALA A 704 38.81 -69.39 0.53
CA ALA A 704 38.16 -69.66 1.80
C ALA A 704 37.08 -70.74 1.68
N ASP A 705 36.32 -70.74 0.59
CA ASP A 705 35.28 -71.72 0.29
C ASP A 705 35.86 -73.11 0.06
N GLU A 706 36.98 -73.18 -0.72
CA GLU A 706 37.70 -74.45 -0.91
C GLU A 706 38.24 -75.00 0.41
N ALA A 707 38.75 -74.14 1.29
CA ALA A 707 39.19 -74.54 2.61
C ALA A 707 38.00 -75.05 3.47
N LEU A 708 36.84 -74.36 3.41
CA LEU A 708 35.61 -74.78 4.08
C LEU A 708 35.14 -76.13 3.56
N TYR A 709 35.17 -76.33 2.25
CA TYR A 709 34.84 -77.60 1.65
C TYR A 709 35.75 -78.73 2.14
N ARG A 710 37.07 -78.53 2.25
CA ARG A 710 37.99 -79.50 2.84
C ARG A 710 37.66 -79.74 4.30
N ALA A 711 37.28 -78.77 5.09
CA ALA A 711 36.86 -78.95 6.47
C ALA A 711 35.61 -79.89 6.57
N LYS A 712 34.65 -79.77 5.65
CA LYS A 712 33.48 -80.58 5.57
C LYS A 712 33.81 -82.03 5.18
N ILE A 713 34.70 -82.29 4.21
CA ILE A 713 35.08 -83.63 3.76
C ILE A 713 35.96 -84.29 4.81
N ASN A 714 36.85 -83.62 5.46
CA ASN A 714 37.77 -84.18 6.44
C ASN A 714 37.10 -84.59 7.79
N GLY A 715 35.75 -84.48 7.89
CA GLY A 715 34.99 -84.92 9.04
C GLY A 715 34.30 -83.83 9.83
N ARG A 716 34.18 -82.64 9.29
CA ARG A 716 33.44 -81.47 9.88
C ARG A 716 34.01 -81.04 11.22
N ASN A 717 33.35 -80.06 11.85
CA ASN A 717 33.72 -79.47 13.14
C ASN A 717 35.25 -79.17 13.24
N ARG A 718 35.80 -78.53 12.23
CA ARG A 718 37.21 -78.20 12.14
C ARG A 718 37.49 -76.87 11.35
N VAL A 719 38.70 -76.45 11.48
CA VAL A 719 39.23 -75.27 10.76
C VAL A 719 40.24 -75.75 9.73
N GLU A 720 40.12 -75.33 8.49
CA GLU A 720 41.09 -75.60 7.46
C GLU A 720 41.62 -74.25 6.94
N LEU A 721 42.94 -74.12 6.75
CA LEU A 721 43.57 -72.99 6.15
C LEU A 721 43.79 -73.21 4.66
N ALA A 722 43.41 -72.23 3.85
CA ALA A 722 43.72 -72.28 2.42
C ALA A 722 45.25 -72.26 2.19
N PRO A 723 45.79 -73.09 1.29
CA PRO A 723 47.19 -72.98 0.91
C PRO A 723 47.44 -71.61 0.28
N PRO A 724 48.72 -71.15 0.30
CA PRO A 724 49.10 -69.96 -0.43
C PRO A 724 48.65 -70.02 -1.89
N ALA A 725 48.24 -68.90 -2.47
CA ALA A 725 47.90 -68.83 -3.87
C ALA A 725 49.14 -69.24 -4.72
N THR A 726 49.05 -70.39 -5.37
CA THR A 726 50.07 -70.79 -6.33
C THR A 726 50.08 -69.76 -7.44
N VAL A 727 51.15 -68.99 -7.58
CA VAL A 727 51.36 -68.11 -8.74
C VAL A 727 51.34 -69.03 -9.97
N ALA A 728 50.30 -69.05 -10.74
CA ALA A 728 50.26 -69.69 -12.04
C ALA A 728 51.38 -69.05 -12.86
N ALA A 729 52.39 -69.86 -13.22
CA ALA A 729 53.48 -69.44 -14.12
C ALA A 729 52.81 -68.90 -15.40
N PRO A 730 53.24 -67.77 -15.94
CA PRO A 730 52.68 -67.28 -17.19
C PRO A 730 52.87 -68.36 -18.28
N ASP A 731 51.80 -68.75 -18.90
CA ASP A 731 51.78 -69.66 -20.07
C ASP A 731 52.73 -69.06 -21.11
N LEU A 732 53.86 -69.70 -21.25
CA LEU A 732 54.78 -69.54 -22.38
C LEU A 732 54.01 -70.04 -23.62
N GLN A 733 53.39 -69.18 -24.35
CA GLN A 733 52.93 -69.51 -25.70
C GLN A 733 54.16 -69.96 -26.51
N PRO A 734 54.16 -71.13 -27.15
CA PRO A 734 55.18 -71.50 -28.10
C PRO A 734 55.01 -70.60 -29.34
N ALA A 735 56.12 -69.99 -29.72
CA ALA A 735 56.23 -69.32 -31.01
C ALA A 735 55.96 -70.31 -32.15
N LEU A 736 55.00 -69.98 -33.00
CA LEU A 736 54.96 -70.25 -34.41
C LEU A 736 54.11 -69.24 -35.11
#